data_2791ee5a7576cb7af90c6ef63361ffe4
#
_entry.id   2791ee5a7576cb7af90c6ef63361ffe4
#
_cell.length_a   1.000
_cell.length_b   1.000
_cell.length_c   1.000
_cell.angle_alpha   90.00
_cell.angle_beta   90.00
_cell.angle_gamma   90.00
#
_symmetry.space_group_name_H-M   'P 1'
#
loop_
_entity.id
_entity.type
_entity.pdbx_description
1 polymer ?
#
loop_
_entity_poly.entity_id
_entity_poly.type
_entity_poly.pdbx_seq_one_letter_code
_entity_poly.pdbx_strand_id
1 'polypeptide(L)'
;MSHEVLPESIIIGLKARSINSNWDISYIAVCITLIELLAALPDRSSLWPLRPWDTDWITALRNLLARTPLPSLDFSQIYRRLAATTFEGITGLDLIEQFDHYASMIFGQQVEGVFTRQSPLWAVCQDLFQQWYLGDELYTQEYGKSPEQTGKHGCIYLERPLLPAEQLQATLAQLREQGYVLGVATGRPAQEAIVPLKNYGLFEYFDPERVVTYTQAVLAEQKLRAAGDMTALVKPHPYQFIAAFDPHYQPHQPAPEPGSFIVVGDTTSDVRGGHAAGALVIAVLTGARTEEARTLLQQSDPDFVIDDATHVPALLTQIDDLLTIQRLQFAEREKAEALLKRWFVRHMDLRVEHVTLMPKAVSLNSFNGIYQVDGEEYFFKTHVEEQGIVSEYYHAEFLFNAGYNIVKPLQTIHQSGQQMVIYPVIHDPVMFDLMRAVETGDTSQTNEEILVAAERRECDRLLDIYRKTLTFSSAEEHAQAPVHQLFWHRLTGGRLQSFYEGKVVPLPEGSASPGIAFDDLLQYQWIINGEEVTGDMSTLGQLIERAMLVLEPSQAMYTAIGHGDAHFGNVFLEQQEWYRYFDPAFAGRHTPLLDIVKPFFHNVYAMWMYFSHEIAQNLELSVVLRDKYVIIDHNYTLPSVRRAILETKQEHLLRPLLALLREQQALPENWSEIMRMALMCCPLLTINLLDATKRPASICWLGLSQVIQMGNLSLIGA
;
A
#
# COMPACT_ATOMS: atom_id res chain seq x y z
N MET A 1 -3.85 49.70 1.02
CA MET A 1 -4.54 49.58 2.33
C MET A 1 -3.48 49.31 3.38
N SER A 2 -3.47 50.00 4.53
CA SER A 2 -2.52 49.70 5.57
C SER A 2 -2.90 48.38 6.25
N HIS A 3 -1.96 47.74 6.96
CA HIS A 3 -2.18 46.50 7.73
C HIS A 3 -3.32 46.62 8.77
N GLU A 4 -3.72 47.82 9.09
CA GLU A 4 -4.81 48.11 10.04
C GLU A 4 -6.21 47.95 9.41
N VAL A 5 -6.33 47.90 8.07
CA VAL A 5 -7.62 47.90 7.38
C VAL A 5 -8.14 46.47 7.15
N LEU A 6 -7.27 45.48 6.89
CA LEU A 6 -7.65 44.07 6.69
C LEU A 6 -6.83 43.17 7.64
N PRO A 7 -7.40 42.72 8.76
CA PRO A 7 -6.71 41.86 9.72
C PRO A 7 -6.21 40.55 9.08
N GLU A 8 -5.02 40.10 9.50
CA GLU A 8 -4.42 38.86 9.00
C GLU A 8 -5.34 37.64 9.21
N SER A 9 -6.08 37.61 10.32
CA SER A 9 -7.06 36.53 10.59
C SER A 9 -8.16 36.42 9.54
N ILE A 10 -8.59 37.56 8.97
CA ILE A 10 -9.60 37.56 7.88
C ILE A 10 -8.98 37.00 6.57
N ILE A 11 -7.75 37.40 6.26
CA ILE A 11 -7.03 36.88 5.09
C ILE A 11 -6.86 35.36 5.20
N ILE A 12 -6.44 34.87 6.36
CA ILE A 12 -6.28 33.44 6.62
C ILE A 12 -7.62 32.70 6.51
N GLY A 13 -8.69 33.25 7.08
CA GLY A 13 -10.03 32.66 7.01
C GLY A 13 -10.57 32.59 5.57
N LEU A 14 -10.30 33.58 4.72
CA LEU A 14 -10.68 33.57 3.32
C LEU A 14 -9.85 32.52 2.52
N LYS A 15 -8.55 32.43 2.77
CA LYS A 15 -7.70 31.40 2.15
C LYS A 15 -8.13 29.98 2.56
N ALA A 16 -8.48 29.75 3.80
CA ALA A 16 -9.02 28.48 4.27
C ALA A 16 -10.32 28.07 3.53
N ARG A 17 -11.11 29.05 3.10
CA ARG A 17 -12.30 28.86 2.27
C ARG A 17 -12.02 28.77 0.77
N SER A 18 -10.79 28.51 0.36
CA SER A 18 -10.36 28.39 -1.04
C SER A 18 -10.38 29.69 -1.85
N ILE A 19 -10.33 30.86 -1.21
CA ILE A 19 -10.09 32.14 -1.86
C ILE A 19 -8.58 32.41 -1.84
N ASN A 20 -7.86 32.00 -2.89
CA ASN A 20 -6.40 32.01 -2.92
C ASN A 20 -5.80 33.20 -3.68
N SER A 21 -6.60 33.87 -4.52
CA SER A 21 -6.16 35.04 -5.26
C SER A 21 -6.12 36.27 -4.34
N ASN A 22 -4.98 36.97 -4.27
CA ASN A 22 -4.83 38.19 -3.49
C ASN A 22 -5.78 39.29 -3.96
N TRP A 23 -6.08 39.37 -5.26
CA TRP A 23 -7.03 40.33 -5.79
C TRP A 23 -8.48 40.00 -5.42
N ASP A 24 -8.89 38.68 -5.43
CA ASP A 24 -10.24 38.30 -4.98
C ASP A 24 -10.42 38.60 -3.49
N ILE A 25 -9.40 38.35 -2.65
CA ILE A 25 -9.39 38.76 -1.24
C ILE A 25 -9.56 40.28 -1.10
N SER A 26 -8.83 41.05 -1.91
CA SER A 26 -8.93 42.52 -1.93
C SER A 26 -10.30 42.97 -2.43
N TYR A 27 -10.86 42.31 -3.45
CA TYR A 27 -12.19 42.59 -3.96
C TYR A 27 -13.29 42.31 -2.94
N ILE A 28 -13.23 41.17 -2.22
CA ILE A 28 -14.14 40.86 -1.14
C ILE A 28 -14.14 41.97 -0.08
N ALA A 29 -12.93 42.41 0.33
CA ALA A 29 -12.78 43.49 1.28
C ALA A 29 -13.38 44.83 0.78
N VAL A 30 -13.19 45.11 -0.52
CA VAL A 30 -13.80 46.31 -1.15
C VAL A 30 -15.31 46.13 -1.23
N CYS A 31 -15.85 45.02 -1.67
CA CYS A 31 -17.30 44.81 -1.77
C CYS A 31 -18.01 45.04 -0.46
N ILE A 32 -17.59 44.35 0.61
CA ILE A 32 -18.27 44.52 1.90
C ILE A 32 -18.14 45.92 2.45
N THR A 33 -16.94 46.54 2.31
CA THR A 33 -16.70 47.90 2.73
C THR A 33 -17.55 48.92 1.97
N LEU A 34 -17.64 48.75 0.66
CA LEU A 34 -18.40 49.62 -0.20
C LEU A 34 -19.90 49.52 0.02
N ILE A 35 -20.45 48.32 0.23
CA ILE A 35 -21.86 48.10 0.57
C ILE A 35 -22.19 48.79 1.88
N GLU A 36 -21.38 48.64 2.91
CA GLU A 36 -21.60 49.30 4.21
C GLU A 36 -21.46 50.83 4.13
N LEU A 37 -20.46 51.30 3.34
CA LEU A 37 -20.26 52.73 3.07
C LEU A 37 -21.49 53.35 2.39
N LEU A 38 -21.98 52.71 1.32
CA LEU A 38 -23.16 53.16 0.59
C LEU A 38 -24.42 53.12 1.47
N ALA A 39 -24.54 52.09 2.34
CA ALA A 39 -25.64 52.04 3.29
C ALA A 39 -25.67 53.22 4.28
N ALA A 40 -24.48 53.70 4.67
CA ALA A 40 -24.32 54.78 5.64
C ALA A 40 -24.42 56.21 5.02
N LEU A 41 -24.41 56.29 3.68
CA LEU A 41 -24.53 57.62 3.02
C LEU A 41 -25.97 58.18 3.16
N PRO A 42 -26.11 59.52 3.50
CA PRO A 42 -27.41 60.14 3.66
C PRO A 42 -28.19 60.30 2.32
N ASP A 43 -27.53 60.52 1.22
CA ASP A 43 -28.13 60.56 -0.13
C ASP A 43 -27.29 59.73 -1.12
N ARG A 44 -27.92 58.72 -1.68
CA ARG A 44 -27.39 57.83 -2.71
C ARG A 44 -28.27 57.70 -3.95
N SER A 45 -29.28 58.58 -4.05
CA SER A 45 -30.29 58.50 -5.10
C SER A 45 -29.72 58.56 -6.52
N SER A 46 -28.58 59.29 -6.69
CA SER A 46 -27.87 59.39 -7.97
C SER A 46 -27.18 58.06 -8.45
N LEU A 47 -27.07 57.07 -7.58
CA LEU A 47 -26.46 55.79 -7.91
C LEU A 47 -27.49 54.71 -8.26
N TRP A 48 -28.81 54.98 -8.07
CA TRP A 48 -29.85 54.00 -8.35
C TRP A 48 -30.51 54.20 -9.69
N PRO A 49 -30.91 53.05 -10.32
CA PRO A 49 -30.62 51.65 -9.98
C PRO A 49 -29.17 51.29 -10.30
N LEU A 50 -28.51 50.54 -9.45
CA LEU A 50 -27.20 49.96 -9.75
C LEU A 50 -27.34 48.93 -10.89
N ARG A 51 -26.63 49.14 -12.00
CA ARG A 51 -26.70 48.27 -13.20
C ARG A 51 -25.33 47.74 -13.58
N PRO A 52 -25.17 46.43 -13.85
CA PRO A 52 -23.86 45.81 -14.09
C PRO A 52 -23.18 46.27 -15.40
N TRP A 53 -23.96 46.65 -16.39
CA TRP A 53 -23.49 47.07 -17.72
C TRP A 53 -23.30 48.55 -17.86
N ASP A 54 -23.65 49.34 -16.85
CA ASP A 54 -23.55 50.79 -16.87
C ASP A 54 -22.27 51.21 -16.16
N THR A 55 -21.21 51.47 -16.95
CA THR A 55 -19.92 51.94 -16.41
C THR A 55 -20.00 53.38 -15.90
N ASP A 56 -21.07 54.14 -16.23
CA ASP A 56 -21.26 55.52 -15.75
C ASP A 56 -21.53 55.55 -14.25
N TRP A 57 -22.08 54.52 -13.66
CA TRP A 57 -22.28 54.47 -12.19
C TRP A 57 -20.93 54.46 -11.44
N ILE A 58 -19.85 53.84 -11.94
CA ILE A 58 -18.52 53.91 -11.34
C ILE A 58 -18.02 55.36 -11.32
N THR A 59 -18.23 56.06 -12.42
CA THR A 59 -17.92 57.53 -12.51
C THR A 59 -18.80 58.32 -11.58
N ALA A 60 -20.09 58.03 -11.48
CA ALA A 60 -21.01 58.65 -10.55
C ALA A 60 -20.62 58.39 -9.09
N LEU A 61 -20.21 57.15 -8.78
CA LEU A 61 -19.71 56.74 -7.47
C LEU A 61 -18.43 57.52 -7.11
N ARG A 62 -17.44 57.59 -8.02
CA ARG A 62 -16.21 58.40 -7.82
C ARG A 62 -16.56 59.86 -7.50
N ASN A 63 -17.49 60.46 -8.25
CA ASN A 63 -17.91 61.84 -8.08
C ASN A 63 -18.66 62.07 -6.77
N LEU A 64 -19.51 61.14 -6.34
CA LEU A 64 -20.23 61.16 -5.10
C LEU A 64 -19.26 61.08 -3.90
N LEU A 65 -18.35 60.09 -3.89
CA LEU A 65 -17.37 59.93 -2.83
C LEU A 65 -16.35 61.04 -2.72
N ALA A 66 -16.03 61.74 -3.85
CA ALA A 66 -15.15 62.90 -3.84
C ALA A 66 -15.78 64.17 -3.24
N ARG A 67 -17.13 64.26 -3.25
CA ARG A 67 -17.87 65.45 -2.78
C ARG A 67 -18.56 65.26 -1.42
N THR A 68 -18.72 64.01 -0.96
CA THR A 68 -19.44 63.71 0.29
C THR A 68 -18.44 63.36 1.38
N PRO A 69 -18.55 63.95 2.59
CA PRO A 69 -17.78 63.50 3.74
C PRO A 69 -18.04 62.04 4.01
N LEU A 70 -16.98 61.22 4.03
CA LEU A 70 -17.11 59.80 4.27
C LEU A 70 -17.45 59.54 5.73
N PRO A 71 -18.45 58.72 6.04
CA PRO A 71 -18.74 58.28 7.41
C PRO A 71 -17.56 57.49 7.98
N SER A 72 -17.36 57.59 9.31
CA SER A 72 -16.41 56.76 10.01
C SER A 72 -16.92 55.31 10.02
N LEU A 73 -16.13 54.37 9.46
CA LEU A 73 -16.45 52.95 9.43
C LEU A 73 -15.65 52.17 10.47
N ASP A 74 -16.31 51.29 11.19
CA ASP A 74 -15.66 50.30 12.05
C ASP A 74 -15.32 49.03 11.18
N PHE A 75 -14.11 49.00 10.65
CA PHE A 75 -13.66 47.92 9.83
C PHE A 75 -13.65 46.58 10.55
N SER A 76 -13.42 46.55 11.87
CA SER A 76 -13.43 45.33 12.64
C SER A 76 -14.84 44.70 12.73
N GLN A 77 -15.86 45.58 12.78
CA GLN A 77 -17.24 45.14 12.73
C GLN A 77 -17.67 44.67 11.33
N ILE A 78 -17.26 45.41 10.29
CA ILE A 78 -17.56 45.12 8.91
C ILE A 78 -17.01 43.70 8.55
N TYR A 79 -15.74 43.44 8.87
CA TYR A 79 -15.14 42.14 8.55
C TYR A 79 -15.67 41.00 9.40
N ARG A 80 -16.14 41.23 10.62
CA ARG A 80 -16.86 40.22 11.40
C ARG A 80 -18.13 39.72 10.70
N ARG A 81 -18.76 40.55 9.86
CA ARG A 81 -19.94 40.16 9.08
C ARG A 81 -19.63 39.16 7.97
N LEU A 82 -18.38 39.06 7.47
CA LEU A 82 -17.96 37.98 6.59
C LEU A 82 -18.01 36.60 7.25
N ALA A 83 -17.97 36.51 8.57
CA ALA A 83 -18.14 35.28 9.31
C ALA A 83 -19.62 35.03 9.76
N ALA A 84 -20.54 35.96 9.40
CA ALA A 84 -21.96 35.82 9.76
C ALA A 84 -22.67 34.76 8.87
N THR A 85 -23.85 34.34 9.30
CA THR A 85 -24.67 33.28 8.70
C THR A 85 -24.90 33.41 7.19
N THR A 86 -24.91 34.63 6.62
CA THR A 86 -25.06 34.87 5.17
C THR A 86 -23.91 34.29 4.35
N PHE A 87 -22.71 34.13 4.90
CA PHE A 87 -21.52 33.66 4.22
C PHE A 87 -21.00 32.34 4.81
N GLU A 88 -21.70 31.78 5.82
CA GLU A 88 -21.31 30.56 6.50
C GLU A 88 -21.42 29.35 5.56
N GLY A 89 -20.39 28.51 5.53
CA GLY A 89 -20.36 27.29 4.71
C GLY A 89 -20.08 27.51 3.22
N ILE A 90 -20.00 28.76 2.75
CA ILE A 90 -19.73 29.10 1.33
C ILE A 90 -18.21 29.13 1.11
N THR A 91 -17.75 28.46 0.08
CA THR A 91 -16.31 28.32 -0.25
C THR A 91 -16.04 28.73 -1.71
N GLY A 92 -14.79 29.06 -1.99
CA GLY A 92 -14.36 29.38 -3.33
C GLY A 92 -15.00 30.66 -3.89
N LEU A 93 -15.14 30.72 -5.19
CA LEU A 93 -15.63 31.90 -5.90
C LEU A 93 -17.12 32.16 -5.65
N ASP A 94 -17.89 31.16 -5.19
CA ASP A 94 -19.32 31.29 -4.85
C ASP A 94 -19.54 32.33 -3.74
N LEU A 95 -18.53 32.58 -2.90
CA LEU A 95 -18.59 33.60 -1.87
C LEU A 95 -18.68 35.02 -2.49
N ILE A 96 -18.02 35.26 -3.61
CA ILE A 96 -18.08 36.55 -4.30
C ILE A 96 -19.49 36.76 -4.89
N GLU A 97 -20.10 35.71 -5.42
CA GLU A 97 -21.43 35.78 -6.04
C GLU A 97 -22.55 36.07 -5.01
N GLN A 98 -22.29 35.92 -3.71
CA GLN A 98 -23.25 36.27 -2.65
C GLN A 98 -23.35 37.76 -2.35
N PHE A 99 -22.38 38.59 -2.80
CA PHE A 99 -22.40 40.02 -2.47
C PHE A 99 -23.55 40.78 -3.09
N ASP A 100 -24.06 40.42 -4.26
CA ASP A 100 -25.28 41.02 -4.82
C ASP A 100 -26.52 40.74 -3.95
N HIS A 101 -26.63 39.50 -3.44
CA HIS A 101 -27.69 39.14 -2.50
C HIS A 101 -27.55 39.91 -1.18
N TYR A 102 -26.33 39.97 -0.60
CA TYR A 102 -26.06 40.74 0.59
C TYR A 102 -26.37 42.23 0.39
N ALA A 103 -25.94 42.81 -0.72
CA ALA A 103 -26.24 44.19 -1.08
C ALA A 103 -27.76 44.47 -1.18
N SER A 104 -28.49 43.53 -1.80
CA SER A 104 -29.95 43.60 -1.96
C SER A 104 -30.63 43.62 -0.59
N MET A 105 -30.20 42.82 0.36
CA MET A 105 -30.72 42.78 1.72
C MET A 105 -30.44 44.10 2.45
N ILE A 106 -29.22 44.64 2.37
CA ILE A 106 -28.81 45.87 3.04
C ILE A 106 -29.51 47.09 2.44
N PHE A 107 -29.69 47.13 1.14
CA PHE A 107 -30.29 48.31 0.48
C PHE A 107 -31.82 48.25 0.38
N GLY A 108 -32.41 47.06 0.61
CA GLY A 108 -33.86 46.86 0.45
C GLY A 108 -34.34 46.96 -1.02
N GLN A 109 -33.43 46.73 -1.98
CA GLN A 109 -33.68 46.79 -3.42
C GLN A 109 -32.85 45.76 -4.13
N GLN A 110 -33.33 45.23 -5.27
CA GLN A 110 -32.60 44.22 -6.04
C GLN A 110 -31.31 44.82 -6.63
N VAL A 111 -30.22 44.13 -6.37
CA VAL A 111 -28.88 44.37 -6.93
C VAL A 111 -28.50 43.09 -7.64
N GLU A 112 -28.06 43.21 -8.93
CA GLU A 112 -27.71 42.08 -9.77
C GLU A 112 -26.53 42.40 -10.67
N GLY A 113 -25.46 41.54 -10.64
CA GLY A 113 -24.28 41.66 -11.49
C GLY A 113 -23.34 42.84 -11.14
N VAL A 114 -23.52 43.48 -9.97
CA VAL A 114 -22.73 44.66 -9.59
C VAL A 114 -21.48 44.24 -8.78
N PHE A 115 -21.67 43.37 -7.79
CA PHE A 115 -20.63 42.91 -6.87
C PHE A 115 -20.11 41.50 -7.22
N THR A 116 -20.54 40.93 -8.34
CA THR A 116 -20.12 39.65 -8.84
C THR A 116 -18.72 39.69 -9.48
N ARG A 117 -18.13 38.52 -9.64
CA ARG A 117 -16.88 38.38 -10.39
C ARG A 117 -17.11 38.74 -11.87
N GLN A 118 -16.13 39.37 -12.49
CA GLN A 118 -16.17 39.90 -13.87
C GLN A 118 -17.13 41.12 -14.06
N SER A 119 -17.69 41.67 -12.98
CA SER A 119 -18.40 42.93 -13.05
C SER A 119 -17.46 44.11 -13.40
N PRO A 120 -17.97 45.26 -13.88
CA PRO A 120 -17.15 46.46 -14.08
C PRO A 120 -16.40 46.89 -12.80
N LEU A 121 -17.00 46.74 -11.62
CA LEU A 121 -16.36 47.03 -10.35
C LEU A 121 -15.19 46.06 -10.07
N TRP A 122 -15.38 44.79 -10.37
CA TRP A 122 -14.32 43.79 -10.22
C TRP A 122 -13.13 44.10 -11.13
N ALA A 123 -13.38 44.47 -12.38
CA ALA A 123 -12.34 44.83 -13.34
C ALA A 123 -11.52 46.05 -12.90
N VAL A 124 -12.18 47.09 -12.37
CA VAL A 124 -11.51 48.26 -11.81
C VAL A 124 -10.67 47.92 -10.59
N CYS A 125 -11.23 47.13 -9.68
CA CYS A 125 -10.50 46.70 -8.47
C CYS A 125 -9.29 45.84 -8.79
N GLN A 126 -9.42 44.94 -9.75
CA GLN A 126 -8.33 44.09 -10.23
C GLN A 126 -7.22 44.96 -10.86
N ASP A 127 -7.57 45.88 -11.74
CA ASP A 127 -6.60 46.74 -12.43
C ASP A 127 -5.83 47.61 -11.41
N LEU A 128 -6.54 48.23 -10.45
CA LEU A 128 -5.90 49.03 -9.38
C LEU A 128 -5.01 48.17 -8.48
N PHE A 129 -5.45 46.96 -8.14
CA PHE A 129 -4.62 46.03 -7.37
C PHE A 129 -3.32 45.74 -8.13
N GLN A 130 -3.40 45.41 -9.39
CA GLN A 130 -2.24 45.11 -10.23
C GLN A 130 -1.27 46.28 -10.35
N GLN A 131 -1.77 47.50 -10.49
CA GLN A 131 -0.92 48.70 -10.50
C GLN A 131 -0.09 48.86 -9.23
N TRP A 132 -0.68 48.60 -8.07
CA TRP A 132 0.02 48.69 -6.79
C TRP A 132 0.93 47.48 -6.51
N TYR A 133 0.48 46.31 -6.91
CA TYR A 133 1.22 45.08 -6.64
C TYR A 133 2.45 44.95 -7.51
N LEU A 134 2.31 45.14 -8.81
CA LEU A 134 3.44 45.06 -9.77
C LEU A 134 4.33 46.29 -9.74
N GLY A 135 3.78 47.44 -9.46
CA GLY A 135 4.44 48.73 -9.65
C GLY A 135 4.42 49.19 -11.10
N ASP A 136 4.90 50.39 -11.37
CA ASP A 136 4.73 51.05 -12.66
C ASP A 136 5.42 50.33 -13.81
N GLU A 137 6.63 49.79 -13.56
CA GLU A 137 7.45 49.16 -14.60
C GLU A 137 6.87 47.82 -15.02
N LEU A 138 6.67 46.88 -14.07
CA LEU A 138 6.13 45.56 -14.36
C LEU A 138 4.68 45.63 -14.86
N TYR A 139 3.88 46.56 -14.33
CA TYR A 139 2.52 46.78 -14.81
C TYR A 139 2.49 47.22 -16.28
N THR A 140 3.36 48.15 -16.67
CA THR A 140 3.48 48.61 -18.06
C THR A 140 3.96 47.47 -18.95
N GLN A 141 4.90 46.65 -18.48
CA GLN A 141 5.43 45.52 -19.23
C GLN A 141 4.35 44.43 -19.44
N GLU A 142 3.55 44.12 -18.40
CA GLU A 142 2.55 43.05 -18.46
C GLU A 142 1.32 43.46 -19.27
N TYR A 143 0.82 44.68 -19.08
CA TYR A 143 -0.46 45.15 -19.64
C TYR A 143 -0.32 46.07 -20.85
N GLY A 144 0.89 46.52 -21.19
CA GLY A 144 1.14 47.40 -22.33
C GLY A 144 0.54 48.81 -22.18
N LYS A 145 0.12 49.22 -20.98
CA LYS A 145 -0.49 50.50 -20.69
C LYS A 145 0.13 51.13 -19.43
N SER A 146 0.15 52.47 -19.39
CA SER A 146 0.64 53.19 -18.23
C SER A 146 -0.35 53.11 -17.05
N PRO A 147 0.13 53.03 -15.79
CA PRO A 147 -0.75 53.09 -14.64
C PRO A 147 -1.46 54.42 -14.50
N GLU A 148 -2.66 54.43 -13.88
CA GLU A 148 -3.42 55.66 -13.60
C GLU A 148 -2.65 56.65 -12.69
N GLN A 149 -1.89 56.13 -11.74
CA GLN A 149 -1.02 56.87 -10.86
C GLN A 149 0.40 56.32 -10.97
N THR A 150 1.38 57.21 -11.07
CA THR A 150 2.80 56.86 -11.17
C THR A 150 3.53 57.00 -9.83
N GLY A 151 4.73 56.40 -9.74
CA GLY A 151 5.59 56.43 -8.55
C GLY A 151 5.48 55.19 -7.65
N LYS A 152 4.88 54.10 -8.16
CA LYS A 152 4.77 52.85 -7.40
C LYS A 152 5.93 51.91 -7.70
N HIS A 153 6.67 51.52 -6.66
CA HIS A 153 7.76 50.53 -6.79
C HIS A 153 7.30 49.08 -6.94
N GLY A 154 6.05 48.77 -6.58
CA GLY A 154 5.50 47.42 -6.57
C GLY A 154 5.63 46.69 -5.24
N CYS A 155 4.50 46.25 -4.69
CA CYS A 155 4.48 45.46 -3.47
C CYS A 155 5.11 44.06 -3.65
N ILE A 156 5.20 43.56 -4.89
CA ILE A 156 5.84 42.28 -5.23
C ILE A 156 7.29 42.19 -4.75
N TYR A 157 8.01 43.28 -4.69
CA TYR A 157 9.39 43.34 -4.19
C TYR A 157 9.50 43.36 -2.67
N LEU A 158 8.37 43.49 -1.97
CA LEU A 158 8.28 43.42 -0.51
C LEU A 158 7.87 42.03 0.00
N GLU A 159 7.58 41.10 -0.90
CA GLU A 159 7.28 39.72 -0.55
C GLU A 159 8.44 39.07 0.21
N ARG A 160 8.12 38.24 1.18
CA ARG A 160 9.11 37.46 1.93
C ARG A 160 8.75 35.99 1.81
N PRO A 161 9.74 35.10 1.57
CA PRO A 161 9.50 33.69 1.56
C PRO A 161 9.11 33.19 2.96
N LEU A 162 8.25 32.20 3.04
CA LEU A 162 7.83 31.59 4.32
C LEU A 162 8.96 30.75 4.94
N LEU A 163 9.84 30.23 4.10
CA LEU A 163 11.04 29.49 4.48
C LEU A 163 12.28 30.21 3.91
N PRO A 164 13.45 30.09 4.53
CA PRO A 164 14.67 30.66 3.99
C PRO A 164 14.93 30.20 2.55
N ALA A 165 15.31 31.13 1.68
CA ALA A 165 15.51 30.83 0.24
C ALA A 165 16.58 29.75 0.04
N GLU A 166 17.65 29.76 0.83
CA GLU A 166 18.73 28.76 0.78
C GLU A 166 18.25 27.35 1.09
N GLN A 167 17.30 27.20 2.04
CA GLN A 167 16.70 25.89 2.35
C GLN A 167 15.83 25.40 1.19
N LEU A 168 15.05 26.27 0.56
CA LEU A 168 14.24 25.92 -0.60
C LEU A 168 15.13 25.54 -1.79
N GLN A 169 16.20 26.30 -2.03
CA GLN A 169 17.19 25.97 -3.09
C GLN A 169 17.80 24.59 -2.86
N ALA A 170 18.24 24.29 -1.63
CA ALA A 170 18.81 22.99 -1.27
C ALA A 170 17.78 21.86 -1.47
N THR A 171 16.53 22.07 -1.10
CA THR A 171 15.44 21.11 -1.29
C THR A 171 15.19 20.82 -2.77
N LEU A 172 15.09 21.88 -3.60
CA LEU A 172 14.86 21.73 -5.04
C LEU A 172 16.07 21.07 -5.74
N ALA A 173 17.30 21.41 -5.32
CA ALA A 173 18.51 20.75 -5.79
C ALA A 173 18.52 19.26 -5.48
N GLN A 174 18.19 18.87 -4.24
CA GLN A 174 18.10 17.48 -3.82
C GLN A 174 17.04 16.70 -4.62
N LEU A 175 15.87 17.29 -4.86
CA LEU A 175 14.84 16.66 -5.69
C LEU A 175 15.33 16.42 -7.14
N ARG A 176 16.07 17.36 -7.72
CA ARG A 176 16.67 17.16 -9.04
C ARG A 176 17.76 16.08 -9.06
N GLU A 177 18.58 16.01 -8.02
CA GLU A 177 19.57 14.94 -7.84
C GLU A 177 18.90 13.57 -7.71
N GLN A 178 17.74 13.51 -7.08
CA GLN A 178 16.90 12.31 -7.01
C GLN A 178 16.21 11.98 -8.35
N GLY A 179 16.43 12.74 -9.42
CA GLY A 179 15.90 12.49 -10.76
C GLY A 179 14.49 13.05 -11.02
N TYR A 180 13.96 13.92 -10.13
CA TYR A 180 12.66 14.56 -10.37
C TYR A 180 12.78 15.74 -11.34
N VAL A 181 11.83 15.83 -12.27
CA VAL A 181 11.60 17.02 -13.10
C VAL A 181 10.60 17.89 -12.35
N LEU A 182 10.96 19.17 -12.17
CA LEU A 182 10.19 20.10 -11.35
C LEU A 182 9.39 21.08 -12.23
N GLY A 183 8.13 21.27 -11.87
CA GLY A 183 7.22 22.23 -12.48
C GLY A 183 6.51 23.09 -11.43
N VAL A 184 5.85 24.14 -11.89
CA VAL A 184 5.03 25.04 -11.06
C VAL A 184 3.63 25.11 -11.64
N ALA A 185 2.61 24.86 -10.81
CA ALA A 185 1.21 25.14 -11.13
C ALA A 185 0.68 26.16 -10.13
N THR A 186 0.39 27.39 -10.58
CA THR A 186 0.02 28.49 -9.68
C THR A 186 -1.17 29.31 -10.17
N GLY A 187 -2.03 29.72 -9.23
CA GLY A 187 -3.10 30.70 -9.50
C GLY A 187 -2.60 32.15 -9.65
N ARG A 188 -1.28 32.41 -9.56
CA ARG A 188 -0.70 33.73 -9.80
C ARG A 188 -0.53 33.99 -11.28
N PRO A 189 -0.69 35.24 -11.78
CA PRO A 189 -0.27 35.65 -13.11
C PRO A 189 1.22 35.46 -13.32
N ALA A 190 1.65 35.50 -14.60
CA ALA A 190 3.01 35.15 -14.97
C ALA A 190 4.08 35.98 -14.24
N GLN A 191 3.99 37.33 -14.26
CA GLN A 191 4.97 38.16 -13.57
C GLN A 191 4.94 37.98 -12.05
N GLU A 192 3.76 37.79 -11.49
CA GLU A 192 3.57 37.56 -10.03
C GLU A 192 4.19 36.24 -9.54
N ALA A 193 4.28 35.25 -10.41
CA ALA A 193 4.93 33.97 -10.12
C ALA A 193 6.44 34.02 -10.38
N ILE A 194 6.85 34.52 -11.57
CA ILE A 194 8.23 34.40 -12.05
C ILE A 194 9.17 35.37 -11.32
N VAL A 195 8.73 36.62 -11.05
CA VAL A 195 9.59 37.64 -10.42
C VAL A 195 10.06 37.21 -9.04
N PRO A 196 9.20 36.77 -8.10
CA PRO A 196 9.68 36.26 -6.80
C PRO A 196 10.58 35.03 -6.92
N LEU A 197 10.25 34.07 -7.80
CA LEU A 197 11.08 32.90 -8.00
C LEU A 197 12.50 33.26 -8.48
N LYS A 198 12.63 34.24 -9.39
CA LYS A 198 13.92 34.74 -9.85
C LYS A 198 14.66 35.50 -8.74
N ASN A 199 13.97 36.36 -8.00
CA ASN A 199 14.56 37.16 -6.92
C ASN A 199 15.17 36.28 -5.81
N TYR A 200 14.61 35.09 -5.58
CA TYR A 200 15.09 34.14 -4.59
C TYR A 200 15.97 33.02 -5.19
N GLY A 201 16.36 33.10 -6.47
CA GLY A 201 17.20 32.10 -7.14
C GLY A 201 16.54 30.70 -7.21
N LEU A 202 15.21 30.64 -7.26
CA LEU A 202 14.45 29.38 -7.31
C LEU A 202 14.02 29.01 -8.73
N PHE A 203 13.92 29.99 -9.64
CA PHE A 203 13.38 29.79 -10.99
C PHE A 203 14.19 28.80 -11.82
N GLU A 204 15.51 28.75 -11.64
CA GLU A 204 16.44 27.90 -12.37
C GLU A 204 16.30 26.40 -12.08
N TYR A 205 15.59 26.05 -10.99
CA TYR A 205 15.31 24.66 -10.66
C TYR A 205 14.11 24.08 -11.43
N PHE A 206 13.28 24.96 -12.02
CA PHE A 206 12.09 24.56 -12.76
C PHE A 206 12.35 24.58 -14.27
N ASP A 207 11.74 23.64 -14.98
CA ASP A 207 11.66 23.69 -16.42
C ASP A 207 10.71 24.84 -16.84
N PRO A 208 11.16 25.83 -17.63
CA PRO A 208 10.31 26.96 -18.03
C PRO A 208 9.00 26.58 -18.72
N GLU A 209 8.99 25.47 -19.48
CA GLU A 209 7.78 24.98 -20.15
C GLU A 209 6.78 24.37 -19.16
N ARG A 210 7.24 23.99 -17.95
CA ARG A 210 6.45 23.43 -16.87
C ARG A 210 6.02 24.46 -15.81
N VAL A 211 6.24 25.75 -16.08
CA VAL A 211 5.75 26.84 -15.21
C VAL A 211 4.39 27.31 -15.75
N VAL A 212 3.32 26.72 -15.20
CA VAL A 212 1.94 26.99 -15.61
C VAL A 212 1.28 27.95 -14.62
N THR A 213 1.03 29.17 -15.07
CA THR A 213 0.47 30.24 -14.25
C THR A 213 -1.02 30.47 -14.59
N TYR A 214 -1.66 31.36 -13.83
CA TYR A 214 -3.02 31.82 -14.15
C TYR A 214 -3.13 32.36 -15.57
N THR A 215 -2.10 33.06 -16.06
CA THR A 215 -2.09 33.64 -17.42
C THR A 215 -2.27 32.56 -18.50
N GLN A 216 -1.56 31.42 -18.38
CA GLN A 216 -1.72 30.30 -19.31
C GLN A 216 -3.11 29.66 -19.21
N ALA A 217 -3.65 29.49 -17.99
CA ALA A 217 -4.99 28.95 -17.83
C ALA A 217 -6.05 29.84 -18.50
N VAL A 218 -5.99 31.15 -18.30
CA VAL A 218 -6.90 32.11 -18.95
C VAL A 218 -6.77 32.11 -20.47
N LEU A 219 -5.53 32.04 -21.02
CA LEU A 219 -5.33 31.94 -22.47
C LEU A 219 -5.91 30.62 -23.03
N ALA A 220 -5.84 29.51 -22.29
CA ALA A 220 -6.49 28.27 -22.68
C ALA A 220 -8.03 28.38 -22.61
N GLU A 221 -8.59 29.00 -21.55
CA GLU A 221 -10.02 29.30 -21.47
C GLU A 221 -10.53 30.16 -22.62
N GLN A 222 -9.78 31.20 -23.04
CA GLN A 222 -10.15 32.02 -24.17
C GLN A 222 -10.25 31.22 -25.47
N LYS A 223 -9.32 30.27 -25.69
CA LYS A 223 -9.38 29.37 -26.84
C LYS A 223 -10.61 28.46 -26.79
N LEU A 224 -10.95 27.91 -25.60
CA LEU A 224 -12.16 27.11 -25.42
C LEU A 224 -13.43 27.91 -25.65
N ARG A 225 -13.52 29.13 -25.13
CA ARG A 225 -14.66 30.06 -25.36
C ARG A 225 -14.87 30.39 -26.83
N ALA A 226 -13.78 30.61 -27.57
CA ALA A 226 -13.85 30.82 -29.01
C ALA A 226 -14.40 29.59 -29.76
N ALA A 227 -14.27 28.38 -29.17
CA ALA A 227 -14.84 27.16 -29.69
C ALA A 227 -16.26 26.84 -29.13
N GLY A 228 -16.83 27.73 -28.29
CA GLY A 228 -18.14 27.60 -27.71
C GLY A 228 -18.16 26.85 -26.34
N ASP A 229 -17.01 26.56 -25.77
CA ASP A 229 -16.88 25.92 -24.47
C ASP A 229 -16.57 26.94 -23.37
N MET A 230 -17.38 26.94 -22.31
CA MET A 230 -17.30 27.87 -21.19
C MET A 230 -16.60 27.29 -19.95
N THR A 231 -15.91 26.14 -20.09
CA THR A 231 -15.21 25.47 -18.96
C THR A 231 -14.15 26.40 -18.37
N ALA A 232 -14.15 26.55 -17.05
CA ALA A 232 -13.12 27.26 -16.30
C ALA A 232 -11.95 26.30 -16.03
N LEU A 233 -10.72 26.69 -16.34
CA LEU A 233 -9.52 25.87 -16.22
C LEU A 233 -8.63 26.26 -15.02
N VAL A 234 -9.02 27.27 -14.26
CA VAL A 234 -8.32 27.67 -13.04
C VAL A 234 -8.57 26.70 -11.90
N LYS A 235 -7.64 26.61 -10.93
CA LYS A 235 -7.78 25.78 -9.72
C LYS A 235 -9.14 25.98 -9.02
N PRO A 236 -9.80 24.91 -8.59
CA PRO A 236 -9.34 23.53 -8.42
C PRO A 236 -9.43 22.64 -9.68
N HIS A 237 -9.63 23.20 -10.88
CA HIS A 237 -9.61 22.42 -12.11
C HIS A 237 -8.22 21.78 -12.33
N PRO A 238 -8.11 20.50 -12.78
CA PRO A 238 -6.85 19.77 -12.90
C PRO A 238 -5.89 20.32 -13.96
N TYR A 239 -6.35 21.15 -14.88
CA TYR A 239 -5.62 21.59 -16.07
C TYR A 239 -4.19 22.08 -15.77
N GLN A 240 -4.01 22.99 -14.80
CA GLN A 240 -2.70 23.58 -14.52
C GLN A 240 -1.69 22.54 -13.99
N PHE A 241 -2.14 21.56 -13.24
CA PHE A 241 -1.29 20.48 -12.72
C PHE A 241 -0.86 19.54 -13.84
N ILE A 242 -1.81 19.15 -14.71
CA ILE A 242 -1.52 18.26 -15.83
C ILE A 242 -0.61 18.97 -16.85
N ALA A 243 -0.87 20.25 -17.16
CA ALA A 243 -0.04 21.02 -18.08
C ALA A 243 1.39 21.27 -17.53
N ALA A 244 1.57 21.36 -16.21
CA ALA A 244 2.89 21.39 -15.59
C ALA A 244 3.61 20.05 -15.66
N PHE A 245 2.88 18.94 -15.62
CA PHE A 245 3.42 17.59 -15.83
C PHE A 245 3.72 17.31 -17.29
N ASP A 246 2.78 17.62 -18.21
CA ASP A 246 2.93 17.47 -19.65
C ASP A 246 2.70 18.82 -20.34
N PRO A 247 3.76 19.53 -20.79
CA PRO A 247 3.63 20.84 -21.46
C PRO A 247 2.82 20.81 -22.77
N HIS A 248 2.61 19.62 -23.35
CA HIS A 248 1.84 19.46 -24.59
C HIS A 248 0.36 19.16 -24.33
N TYR A 249 -0.04 18.99 -23.07
CA TYR A 249 -1.42 18.69 -22.68
C TYR A 249 -2.40 19.77 -23.16
N GLN A 250 -3.48 19.31 -23.78
CA GLN A 250 -4.60 20.17 -24.17
C GLN A 250 -5.84 19.86 -23.32
N PRO A 251 -6.68 20.88 -23.01
CA PRO A 251 -7.96 20.62 -22.34
C PRO A 251 -8.76 19.52 -23.04
N HIS A 252 -9.48 18.68 -22.28
CA HIS A 252 -10.26 17.53 -22.75
C HIS A 252 -9.47 16.29 -23.22
N GLN A 253 -8.17 16.32 -23.20
CA GLN A 253 -7.41 15.07 -23.32
C GLN A 253 -7.59 14.23 -22.06
N PRO A 254 -7.43 12.89 -22.13
CA PRO A 254 -7.43 12.04 -20.95
C PRO A 254 -6.40 12.52 -19.93
N ALA A 255 -6.74 12.41 -18.66
CA ALA A 255 -5.79 12.65 -17.58
C ALA A 255 -4.61 11.66 -17.67
N PRO A 256 -3.42 12.04 -17.21
CA PRO A 256 -2.30 11.11 -17.07
C PRO A 256 -2.68 9.91 -16.19
N GLU A 257 -1.92 8.83 -16.32
CA GLU A 257 -2.08 7.65 -15.45
C GLU A 257 -2.02 8.05 -13.96
N PRO A 258 -2.96 7.56 -13.13
CA PRO A 258 -2.96 7.86 -11.70
C PRO A 258 -1.61 7.56 -11.03
N GLY A 259 -1.13 8.50 -10.22
CA GLY A 259 0.15 8.38 -9.50
C GLY A 259 1.41 8.64 -10.33
N SER A 260 1.30 8.98 -11.62
CA SER A 260 2.46 9.25 -12.49
C SER A 260 3.23 10.51 -12.11
N PHE A 261 2.63 11.43 -11.37
CA PHE A 261 3.28 12.64 -10.88
C PHE A 261 2.79 13.02 -9.48
N ILE A 262 3.45 14.00 -8.87
CA ILE A 262 3.18 14.44 -7.51
C ILE A 262 2.82 15.93 -7.53
N VAL A 263 1.80 16.28 -6.78
CA VAL A 263 1.45 17.67 -6.47
C VAL A 263 1.82 17.96 -5.02
N VAL A 264 2.59 19.01 -4.80
CA VAL A 264 2.89 19.55 -3.47
C VAL A 264 2.18 20.89 -3.35
N GLY A 265 1.27 21.04 -2.42
CA GLY A 265 0.47 22.25 -2.27
C GLY A 265 0.05 22.52 -0.83
N ASP A 266 -0.39 23.76 -0.55
CA ASP A 266 -0.74 24.24 0.78
C ASP A 266 -2.21 24.63 0.94
N THR A 267 -3.01 24.37 -0.09
CA THR A 267 -4.43 24.73 -0.11
C THR A 267 -5.34 23.55 -0.46
N THR A 268 -6.60 23.63 -0.04
CA THR A 268 -7.63 22.65 -0.39
C THR A 268 -7.87 22.57 -1.90
N SER A 269 -7.64 23.68 -2.65
CA SER A 269 -7.74 23.68 -4.12
C SER A 269 -6.59 22.92 -4.78
N ASP A 270 -5.41 22.90 -4.15
CA ASP A 270 -4.28 22.09 -4.65
C ASP A 270 -4.57 20.59 -4.45
N VAL A 271 -5.12 20.24 -3.29
CA VAL A 271 -5.48 18.84 -3.01
C VAL A 271 -6.56 18.35 -3.98
N ARG A 272 -7.66 19.08 -4.08
CA ARG A 272 -8.77 18.69 -4.99
C ARG A 272 -8.34 18.66 -6.47
N GLY A 273 -7.60 19.67 -6.89
CA GLY A 273 -7.12 19.74 -8.28
C GLY A 273 -6.05 18.70 -8.59
N GLY A 274 -5.17 18.39 -7.63
CA GLY A 274 -4.17 17.34 -7.74
C GLY A 274 -4.80 15.96 -7.86
N HIS A 275 -5.77 15.62 -7.01
CA HIS A 275 -6.51 14.35 -7.11
C HIS A 275 -7.32 14.27 -8.41
N ALA A 276 -8.00 15.36 -8.81
CA ALA A 276 -8.72 15.40 -10.09
C ALA A 276 -7.77 15.23 -11.30
N ALA A 277 -6.49 15.56 -11.14
CA ALA A 277 -5.45 15.34 -12.14
C ALA A 277 -4.85 13.92 -12.10
N GLY A 278 -5.23 13.09 -11.15
CA GLY A 278 -4.66 11.76 -10.93
C GLY A 278 -3.29 11.77 -10.25
N ALA A 279 -2.88 12.88 -9.63
CA ALA A 279 -1.59 12.99 -8.94
C ALA A 279 -1.61 12.36 -7.54
N LEU A 280 -0.44 11.94 -7.07
CA LEU A 280 -0.20 11.77 -5.64
C LEU A 280 -0.07 13.16 -5.00
N VAL A 281 -0.82 13.44 -3.94
CA VAL A 281 -0.91 14.78 -3.35
C VAL A 281 -0.26 14.84 -1.98
N ILE A 282 0.73 15.72 -1.83
CA ILE A 282 1.40 16.04 -0.57
C ILE A 282 0.94 17.44 -0.12
N ALA A 283 0.21 17.51 0.97
CA ALA A 283 -0.16 18.78 1.58
C ALA A 283 0.96 19.26 2.50
N VAL A 284 1.33 20.56 2.38
CA VAL A 284 2.27 21.24 3.27
C VAL A 284 1.53 22.24 4.15
N LEU A 285 1.87 22.28 5.44
CA LEU A 285 1.17 23.08 6.44
C LEU A 285 1.62 24.56 6.51
N THR A 286 2.55 24.97 5.63
CA THR A 286 3.08 26.35 5.60
C THR A 286 2.02 27.40 5.35
N GLY A 287 1.02 27.14 4.51
CA GLY A 287 -0.11 28.03 4.26
C GLY A 287 -1.24 27.95 5.29
N ALA A 288 -1.35 26.80 5.97
CA ALA A 288 -2.41 26.52 6.95
C ALA A 288 -2.00 26.95 8.37
N ARG A 289 -2.01 28.26 8.63
CA ARG A 289 -1.49 28.84 9.88
C ARG A 289 -2.45 28.78 11.08
N THR A 290 -3.72 28.46 10.85
CA THR A 290 -4.73 28.29 11.91
C THR A 290 -5.16 26.85 12.02
N GLU A 291 -5.69 26.44 13.18
CA GLU A 291 -6.22 25.10 13.41
C GLU A 291 -7.39 24.79 12.45
N GLU A 292 -8.25 25.78 12.20
CA GLU A 292 -9.34 25.64 11.20
C GLU A 292 -8.80 25.38 9.80
N ALA A 293 -7.77 26.12 9.36
CA ALA A 293 -7.16 25.92 8.04
C ALA A 293 -6.47 24.54 7.92
N ARG A 294 -5.82 24.09 8.99
CA ARG A 294 -5.22 22.75 9.06
C ARG A 294 -6.27 21.65 8.98
N THR A 295 -7.36 21.82 9.75
CA THR A 295 -8.50 20.88 9.73
C THR A 295 -9.12 20.79 8.33
N LEU A 296 -9.38 21.90 7.67
CA LEU A 296 -9.94 21.93 6.32
C LEU A 296 -8.99 21.30 5.29
N LEU A 297 -7.68 21.56 5.40
CA LEU A 297 -6.70 20.95 4.54
C LEU A 297 -6.62 19.43 4.74
N GLN A 298 -6.66 18.95 5.98
CA GLN A 298 -6.70 17.52 6.30
C GLN A 298 -8.01 16.85 5.84
N GLN A 299 -9.16 17.52 6.01
CA GLN A 299 -10.46 17.04 5.54
C GLN A 299 -10.58 16.97 4.02
N SER A 300 -9.70 17.66 3.28
CA SER A 300 -9.60 17.49 1.82
C SER A 300 -8.92 16.20 1.38
N ASP A 301 -8.49 15.37 2.35
CA ASP A 301 -7.96 14.01 2.20
C ASP A 301 -6.70 13.92 1.32
N PRO A 302 -5.62 14.71 1.58
CA PRO A 302 -4.37 14.55 0.86
C PRO A 302 -3.72 13.20 1.16
N ASP A 303 -2.97 12.64 0.23
CA ASP A 303 -2.27 11.35 0.42
C ASP A 303 -1.23 11.42 1.55
N PHE A 304 -0.55 12.57 1.69
CA PHE A 304 0.40 12.84 2.76
C PHE A 304 0.29 14.27 3.25
N VAL A 305 0.60 14.47 4.53
CA VAL A 305 0.69 15.78 5.16
C VAL A 305 2.06 15.91 5.82
N ILE A 306 2.76 17.01 5.52
CA ILE A 306 4.06 17.36 6.10
C ILE A 306 4.08 18.83 6.51
N ASP A 307 5.00 19.19 7.41
CA ASP A 307 5.04 20.55 7.96
C ASP A 307 5.35 21.60 6.88
N ASP A 308 6.34 21.33 6.03
CA ASP A 308 6.76 22.23 4.94
C ASP A 308 7.45 21.47 3.79
N ALA A 309 7.73 22.20 2.70
CA ALA A 309 8.29 21.62 1.49
C ALA A 309 9.71 21.02 1.66
N THR A 310 10.45 21.39 2.71
CA THR A 310 11.81 20.84 2.92
C THR A 310 11.80 19.36 3.31
N HIS A 311 10.66 18.85 3.78
CA HIS A 311 10.48 17.44 4.13
C HIS A 311 10.13 16.55 2.92
N VAL A 312 9.81 17.15 1.75
CA VAL A 312 9.43 16.40 0.55
C VAL A 312 10.48 15.37 0.13
N PRO A 313 11.80 15.68 0.04
CA PRO A 313 12.78 14.69 -0.39
C PRO A 313 12.85 13.45 0.51
N ALA A 314 12.76 13.64 1.83
CA ALA A 314 12.76 12.56 2.81
C ALA A 314 11.48 11.71 2.69
N LEU A 315 10.31 12.35 2.56
CA LEU A 315 9.04 11.64 2.34
C LEU A 315 9.10 10.82 1.03
N LEU A 316 9.59 11.41 -0.06
CA LEU A 316 9.68 10.71 -1.35
C LEU A 316 10.58 9.48 -1.27
N THR A 317 11.67 9.54 -0.52
CA THR A 317 12.50 8.38 -0.25
C THR A 317 11.75 7.30 0.53
N GLN A 318 10.94 7.69 1.52
CA GLN A 318 10.14 6.75 2.31
C GLN A 318 9.04 6.06 1.49
N ILE A 319 8.32 6.79 0.64
CA ILE A 319 7.24 6.21 -0.18
C ILE A 319 7.72 5.42 -1.39
N ASP A 320 9.00 5.51 -1.75
CA ASP A 320 9.65 4.63 -2.72
C ASP A 320 10.20 3.34 -2.07
N ASP A 321 10.12 3.23 -0.74
CA ASP A 321 10.55 2.04 -0.02
C ASP A 321 9.46 0.97 -0.02
N LEU A 322 9.79 -0.22 -0.50
CA LEU A 322 8.86 -1.36 -0.54
C LEU A 322 8.35 -1.75 0.86
N LEU A 323 9.13 -1.50 1.92
CA LEU A 323 8.69 -1.71 3.31
C LEU A 323 7.53 -0.81 3.71
N THR A 324 7.58 0.46 3.30
CA THR A 324 6.50 1.42 3.55
C THR A 324 5.25 1.00 2.80
N ILE A 325 5.38 0.63 1.52
CA ILE A 325 4.26 0.12 0.70
C ILE A 325 3.67 -1.15 1.33
N GLN A 326 4.50 -2.05 1.83
CA GLN A 326 4.07 -3.27 2.50
C GLN A 326 3.22 -2.99 3.74
N ARG A 327 3.57 -1.99 4.55
CA ARG A 327 2.79 -1.62 5.74
C ARG A 327 1.40 -1.10 5.38
N LEU A 328 1.28 -0.41 4.26
CA LEU A 328 0.00 0.15 3.78
C LEU A 328 -0.93 -0.91 3.18
N GLN A 329 -0.44 -2.08 2.76
CA GLN A 329 -1.24 -3.08 2.03
C GLN A 329 -2.53 -3.53 2.72
N PHE A 330 -2.60 -3.46 4.05
CA PHE A 330 -3.78 -3.87 4.82
C PHE A 330 -4.68 -2.71 5.24
N ALA A 331 -4.10 -1.55 5.51
CA ALA A 331 -4.83 -0.38 6.02
C ALA A 331 -5.29 0.56 4.89
N GLU A 332 -4.44 0.76 3.86
CA GLU A 332 -4.63 1.73 2.78
C GLU A 332 -4.24 1.08 1.44
N ARG A 333 -4.96 0.02 1.06
CA ARG A 333 -4.60 -0.83 -0.09
C ARG A 333 -4.50 -0.07 -1.40
N GLU A 334 -5.46 0.78 -1.73
CA GLU A 334 -5.47 1.58 -2.97
C GLU A 334 -4.25 2.49 -3.07
N LYS A 335 -3.86 3.08 -1.94
CA LYS A 335 -2.65 3.90 -1.84
C LYS A 335 -1.38 3.08 -2.04
N ALA A 336 -1.31 1.88 -1.45
CA ALA A 336 -0.18 0.96 -1.66
C ALA A 336 -0.06 0.56 -3.13
N GLU A 337 -1.18 0.28 -3.81
CA GLU A 337 -1.24 -0.06 -5.23
C GLU A 337 -0.78 1.12 -6.12
N ALA A 338 -1.20 2.35 -5.81
CA ALA A 338 -0.75 3.56 -6.49
C ALA A 338 0.75 3.82 -6.31
N LEU A 339 1.28 3.63 -5.09
CA LEU A 339 2.72 3.74 -4.81
C LEU A 339 3.53 2.68 -5.55
N LEU A 340 3.01 1.45 -5.67
CA LEU A 340 3.66 0.39 -6.45
C LEU A 340 3.69 0.70 -7.94
N LYS A 341 2.61 1.23 -8.53
CA LYS A 341 2.63 1.68 -9.94
C LYS A 341 3.78 2.65 -10.18
N ARG A 342 3.91 3.65 -9.31
CA ARG A 342 5.00 4.61 -9.36
C ARG A 342 6.37 3.96 -9.18
N TRP A 343 6.48 3.00 -8.26
CA TRP A 343 7.70 2.25 -8.01
C TRP A 343 8.15 1.49 -9.28
N PHE A 344 7.22 0.82 -9.98
CA PHE A 344 7.51 0.13 -11.25
C PHE A 344 8.03 1.08 -12.33
N VAL A 345 7.43 2.26 -12.49
CA VAL A 345 7.91 3.26 -13.44
C VAL A 345 9.33 3.70 -13.09
N ARG A 346 9.58 3.99 -11.82
CA ARG A 346 10.84 4.59 -11.37
C ARG A 346 12.01 3.61 -11.36
N HIS A 347 11.78 2.37 -10.95
CA HIS A 347 12.84 1.38 -10.75
C HIS A 347 12.97 0.37 -11.89
N MET A 348 11.95 0.24 -12.73
CA MET A 348 11.91 -0.74 -13.82
C MET A 348 11.64 -0.13 -15.18
N ASP A 349 11.35 1.16 -15.27
CA ASP A 349 10.89 1.83 -16.50
C ASP A 349 9.65 1.15 -17.12
N LEU A 350 8.80 0.58 -16.27
CA LEU A 350 7.57 -0.10 -16.68
C LEU A 350 6.34 0.76 -16.41
N ARG A 351 5.60 1.08 -17.46
CA ARG A 351 4.28 1.73 -17.34
C ARG A 351 3.20 0.70 -17.08
N VAL A 352 2.91 0.49 -15.81
CA VAL A 352 1.95 -0.50 -15.35
C VAL A 352 0.53 0.06 -15.42
N GLU A 353 -0.38 -0.63 -16.11
CA GLU A 353 -1.79 -0.23 -16.26
C GLU A 353 -2.55 -0.38 -14.93
N HIS A 354 -2.45 -1.55 -14.34
CA HIS A 354 -3.08 -1.90 -13.07
C HIS A 354 -2.12 -2.66 -12.16
N VAL A 355 -2.25 -2.41 -10.85
CA VAL A 355 -1.62 -3.21 -9.81
C VAL A 355 -2.72 -3.67 -8.87
N THR A 356 -2.75 -4.96 -8.56
CA THR A 356 -3.66 -5.55 -7.59
C THR A 356 -2.87 -6.31 -6.55
N LEU A 357 -2.84 -5.82 -5.32
CA LEU A 357 -2.21 -6.51 -4.20
C LEU A 357 -3.05 -7.72 -3.77
N MET A 358 -2.36 -8.81 -3.44
CA MET A 358 -2.96 -10.05 -2.95
C MET A 358 -2.47 -10.36 -1.52
N PRO A 359 -2.87 -9.57 -0.52
CA PRO A 359 -2.38 -9.75 0.84
C PRO A 359 -2.84 -11.10 1.41
N LYS A 360 -1.88 -11.94 1.80
CA LYS A 360 -2.15 -13.19 2.52
C LYS A 360 -1.83 -12.99 3.99
N ALA A 361 -2.79 -13.24 4.87
CA ALA A 361 -2.64 -13.10 6.33
C ALA A 361 -1.49 -13.95 6.92
N VAL A 362 -0.98 -14.91 6.16
CA VAL A 362 0.09 -15.84 6.57
C VAL A 362 1.48 -15.35 6.14
N SER A 363 1.56 -14.37 5.21
CA SER A 363 2.83 -13.87 4.68
C SER A 363 3.20 -12.53 5.34
N LEU A 364 3.82 -12.61 6.51
CA LEU A 364 4.19 -11.42 7.29
C LEU A 364 5.42 -10.68 6.71
N ASN A 365 6.27 -11.36 5.95
CA ASN A 365 7.58 -10.85 5.51
C ASN A 365 7.68 -10.58 4.00
N SER A 366 6.59 -10.75 3.26
CA SER A 366 6.53 -10.44 1.83
C SER A 366 5.15 -9.95 1.45
N PHE A 367 5.06 -9.10 0.44
CA PHE A 367 3.79 -8.84 -0.21
C PHE A 367 3.86 -9.24 -1.68
N ASN A 368 2.74 -9.61 -2.23
CA ASN A 368 2.62 -10.08 -3.59
C ASN A 368 1.37 -9.51 -4.25
N GLY A 369 1.35 -9.55 -5.56
CA GLY A 369 0.24 -9.06 -6.35
C GLY A 369 0.40 -9.37 -7.83
N ILE A 370 -0.55 -8.87 -8.61
CA ILE A 370 -0.53 -8.93 -10.05
C ILE A 370 -0.42 -7.50 -10.57
N TYR A 371 0.35 -7.30 -11.61
CA TYR A 371 0.36 -6.07 -12.39
C TYR A 371 0.15 -6.37 -13.88
N GLN A 372 -0.38 -5.38 -14.60
CA GLN A 372 -0.69 -5.49 -16.03
C GLN A 372 0.12 -4.47 -16.84
N VAL A 373 0.74 -4.94 -17.93
CA VAL A 373 1.48 -4.13 -18.91
C VAL A 373 1.11 -4.63 -20.31
N ASP A 374 0.72 -3.72 -21.21
CA ASP A 374 0.33 -4.03 -22.59
C ASP A 374 -0.74 -5.14 -22.72
N GLY A 375 -1.66 -5.19 -21.72
CA GLY A 375 -2.72 -6.18 -21.64
C GLY A 375 -2.31 -7.56 -21.10
N GLU A 376 -1.02 -7.78 -20.80
CA GLU A 376 -0.49 -9.02 -20.22
C GLU A 376 -0.34 -8.90 -18.70
N GLU A 377 -0.69 -9.97 -17.97
CA GLU A 377 -0.62 -10.02 -16.52
C GLU A 377 0.67 -10.70 -16.03
N TYR A 378 1.27 -10.10 -14.99
CA TYR A 378 2.47 -10.60 -14.34
C TYR A 378 2.27 -10.67 -12.84
N PHE A 379 2.74 -11.74 -12.20
CA PHE A 379 2.76 -11.89 -10.76
C PHE A 379 4.10 -11.39 -10.20
N PHE A 380 4.05 -10.58 -9.15
CA PHE A 380 5.24 -10.16 -8.43
C PHE A 380 5.21 -10.60 -6.96
N LYS A 381 6.39 -10.85 -6.43
CA LYS A 381 6.62 -11.17 -5.02
C LYS A 381 7.81 -10.36 -4.53
N THR A 382 7.63 -9.66 -3.40
CA THR A 382 8.73 -8.91 -2.75
C THR A 382 9.22 -9.65 -1.53
N HIS A 383 10.48 -9.44 -1.18
CA HIS A 383 11.06 -9.88 0.07
C HIS A 383 11.71 -8.70 0.77
N VAL A 384 11.46 -8.55 2.05
CA VAL A 384 12.00 -7.45 2.86
C VAL A 384 13.34 -7.82 3.50
N GLU A 385 13.64 -9.12 3.61
CA GLU A 385 14.91 -9.62 4.15
C GLU A 385 15.94 -9.84 3.05
N GLU A 386 17.15 -9.34 3.24
CA GLU A 386 18.25 -9.32 2.26
C GLU A 386 18.65 -10.67 1.65
N GLN A 387 18.32 -11.78 2.29
CA GLN A 387 18.80 -13.11 1.91
C GLN A 387 17.87 -13.91 0.99
N GLY A 388 16.62 -13.47 0.76
CA GLY A 388 15.59 -14.33 0.15
C GLY A 388 15.62 -14.44 -1.38
N ILE A 389 15.89 -13.37 -2.10
CA ILE A 389 15.56 -13.27 -3.55
C ILE A 389 16.63 -13.81 -4.49
N VAL A 390 17.90 -13.56 -4.18
CA VAL A 390 18.99 -14.07 -5.02
C VAL A 390 18.93 -15.60 -5.08
N SER A 391 18.53 -16.22 -3.96
CA SER A 391 18.37 -17.66 -3.87
C SER A 391 17.17 -18.19 -4.69
N GLU A 392 16.04 -17.46 -4.75
CA GLU A 392 14.80 -17.96 -5.39
C GLU A 392 14.95 -18.13 -6.90
N TYR A 393 15.63 -17.20 -7.61
CA TYR A 393 15.95 -17.32 -9.02
C TYR A 393 16.86 -18.53 -9.30
N TYR A 394 17.97 -18.61 -8.57
CA TYR A 394 18.93 -19.70 -8.74
C TYR A 394 18.33 -21.05 -8.37
N HIS A 395 17.47 -21.11 -7.37
CA HIS A 395 16.78 -22.32 -6.96
C HIS A 395 15.78 -22.80 -8.02
N ALA A 396 15.04 -21.89 -8.66
CA ALA A 396 14.13 -22.29 -9.76
C ALA A 396 14.89 -22.86 -10.95
N GLU A 397 16.00 -22.25 -11.34
CA GLU A 397 16.86 -22.76 -12.43
C GLU A 397 17.53 -24.07 -12.03
N PHE A 398 18.00 -24.20 -10.80
CA PHE A 398 18.60 -25.41 -10.25
C PHE A 398 17.63 -26.60 -10.30
N LEU A 399 16.39 -26.42 -9.87
CA LEU A 399 15.34 -27.44 -9.94
C LEU A 399 14.96 -27.77 -11.40
N PHE A 400 14.82 -26.77 -12.24
CA PHE A 400 14.50 -26.98 -13.65
C PHE A 400 15.55 -27.87 -14.35
N ASN A 401 16.82 -27.58 -14.12
CA ASN A 401 17.93 -28.35 -14.68
C ASN A 401 17.98 -29.81 -14.15
N ALA A 402 17.43 -30.06 -12.97
CA ALA A 402 17.28 -31.40 -12.39
C ALA A 402 16.08 -32.18 -12.98
N GLY A 403 15.14 -31.50 -13.67
CA GLY A 403 13.96 -32.12 -14.28
C GLY A 403 12.62 -31.78 -13.62
N TYR A 404 12.60 -30.83 -12.65
CA TYR A 404 11.33 -30.33 -12.09
C TYR A 404 10.60 -29.47 -13.12
N ASN A 405 9.27 -29.59 -13.20
CA ASN A 405 8.43 -28.62 -13.89
C ASN A 405 8.13 -27.47 -12.92
N ILE A 406 8.93 -26.41 -12.96
CA ILE A 406 8.86 -25.30 -12.03
C ILE A 406 8.63 -23.98 -12.75
N VAL A 407 7.83 -23.10 -12.14
CA VAL A 407 7.64 -21.73 -12.64
C VAL A 407 8.94 -20.97 -12.47
N LYS A 408 9.49 -20.50 -13.62
CA LYS A 408 10.71 -19.70 -13.61
C LYS A 408 10.37 -18.21 -13.48
N PRO A 409 11.11 -17.45 -12.69
CA PRO A 409 11.02 -16.01 -12.72
C PRO A 409 11.45 -15.45 -14.07
N LEU A 410 10.72 -14.44 -14.53
CA LEU A 410 11.03 -13.68 -15.74
C LEU A 410 12.10 -12.63 -15.46
N GLN A 411 12.03 -11.99 -14.30
CA GLN A 411 12.93 -10.92 -13.90
C GLN A 411 13.09 -10.89 -12.38
N THR A 412 14.27 -10.46 -11.93
CA THR A 412 14.58 -10.25 -10.52
C THR A 412 15.27 -8.92 -10.30
N ILE A 413 14.92 -8.23 -9.22
CA ILE A 413 15.59 -7.03 -8.74
C ILE A 413 16.32 -7.39 -7.46
N HIS A 414 17.64 -7.12 -7.42
CA HIS A 414 18.52 -7.56 -6.34
C HIS A 414 18.93 -6.43 -5.39
N GLN A 415 18.52 -5.18 -5.67
CA GLN A 415 18.92 -4.04 -4.84
C GLN A 415 18.34 -4.19 -3.44
N SER A 416 19.20 -4.09 -2.41
CA SER A 416 18.80 -4.19 -1.00
C SER A 416 17.67 -3.21 -0.66
N GLY A 417 16.62 -3.69 0.02
CA GLY A 417 15.41 -2.93 0.34
C GLY A 417 14.40 -2.77 -0.82
N GLN A 418 14.76 -3.20 -2.03
CA GLN A 418 13.92 -3.10 -3.23
C GLN A 418 13.80 -4.44 -3.97
N GLN A 419 13.92 -5.51 -3.25
CA GLN A 419 13.98 -6.85 -3.82
C GLN A 419 12.61 -7.32 -4.30
N MET A 420 12.53 -7.70 -5.58
CA MET A 420 11.30 -8.19 -6.20
C MET A 420 11.61 -9.30 -7.22
N VAL A 421 10.76 -10.31 -7.25
CA VAL A 421 10.76 -11.37 -8.28
C VAL A 421 9.48 -11.29 -9.07
N ILE A 422 9.59 -11.38 -10.38
CA ILE A 422 8.47 -11.32 -11.32
C ILE A 422 8.31 -12.66 -12.02
N TYR A 423 7.08 -13.13 -12.05
CA TYR A 423 6.69 -14.40 -12.68
C TYR A 423 5.58 -14.19 -13.71
N PRO A 424 5.45 -15.09 -14.69
CA PRO A 424 4.22 -15.15 -15.48
C PRO A 424 3.05 -15.53 -14.58
N VAL A 425 1.87 -14.99 -14.86
CA VAL A 425 0.65 -15.44 -14.17
C VAL A 425 0.30 -16.83 -14.63
N ILE A 426 0.10 -17.75 -13.71
CA ILE A 426 -0.32 -19.11 -13.96
C ILE A 426 -1.80 -19.20 -13.59
N HIS A 427 -2.64 -19.54 -14.57
CA HIS A 427 -4.08 -19.67 -14.42
C HIS A 427 -4.54 -21.09 -14.02
N ASP A 428 -3.61 -22.05 -14.02
CA ASP A 428 -3.92 -23.38 -13.53
C ASP A 428 -4.23 -23.37 -12.02
N PRO A 429 -5.18 -24.17 -11.55
CA PRO A 429 -5.56 -24.19 -10.16
C PRO A 429 -4.46 -24.78 -9.25
N VAL A 430 -4.39 -24.30 -8.01
CA VAL A 430 -3.48 -24.85 -6.99
C VAL A 430 -4.00 -26.19 -6.49
N MET A 431 -3.11 -27.20 -6.43
CA MET A 431 -3.47 -28.54 -5.96
C MET A 431 -4.14 -28.56 -4.59
N PHE A 432 -3.74 -27.67 -3.69
CA PHE A 432 -4.33 -27.56 -2.36
C PHE A 432 -5.85 -27.27 -2.42
N ASP A 433 -6.24 -26.35 -3.30
CA ASP A 433 -7.64 -25.92 -3.46
C ASP A 433 -8.46 -27.02 -4.14
N LEU A 434 -7.91 -27.66 -5.17
CA LEU A 434 -8.56 -28.81 -5.84
C LEU A 434 -8.77 -29.98 -4.88
N MET A 435 -7.75 -30.32 -4.11
CA MET A 435 -7.85 -31.36 -3.08
C MET A 435 -8.94 -31.05 -2.05
N ARG A 436 -9.02 -29.77 -1.63
CA ARG A 436 -10.05 -29.34 -0.68
C ARG A 436 -11.45 -29.41 -1.28
N ALA A 437 -11.61 -28.99 -2.52
CA ALA A 437 -12.89 -29.09 -3.24
C ALA A 437 -13.39 -30.53 -3.29
N VAL A 438 -12.56 -31.47 -3.76
CA VAL A 438 -12.92 -32.90 -3.82
C VAL A 438 -13.21 -33.46 -2.44
N GLU A 439 -12.43 -33.12 -1.42
CA GLU A 439 -12.62 -33.54 -0.03
C GLU A 439 -13.98 -33.10 0.54
N THR A 440 -14.47 -31.92 0.14
CA THR A 440 -15.77 -31.37 0.55
C THR A 440 -16.92 -31.72 -0.38
N GLY A 441 -16.68 -32.53 -1.41
CA GLY A 441 -17.69 -33.04 -2.36
C GLY A 441 -17.89 -32.20 -3.61
N ASP A 442 -17.08 -31.14 -3.82
CA ASP A 442 -17.11 -30.37 -5.08
C ASP A 442 -16.16 -31.03 -6.10
N THR A 443 -16.75 -31.66 -7.09
CA THR A 443 -16.03 -32.31 -8.20
C THR A 443 -16.20 -31.56 -9.53
N SER A 444 -16.58 -30.28 -9.49
CA SER A 444 -16.86 -29.48 -10.69
C SER A 444 -15.60 -29.23 -11.56
N GLN A 445 -14.43 -29.12 -10.93
CA GLN A 445 -13.17 -28.87 -11.62
C GLN A 445 -12.29 -30.11 -11.80
N THR A 446 -12.37 -31.09 -10.88
CA THR A 446 -11.54 -32.29 -10.87
C THR A 446 -12.19 -33.35 -9.98
N ASN A 447 -11.64 -34.58 -9.97
CA ASN A 447 -12.09 -35.67 -9.11
C ASN A 447 -10.93 -36.45 -8.50
N GLU A 448 -11.22 -37.37 -7.58
CA GLU A 448 -10.24 -38.18 -6.88
C GLU A 448 -9.34 -38.97 -7.84
N GLU A 449 -9.89 -39.56 -8.91
CA GLU A 449 -9.11 -40.36 -9.88
C GLU A 449 -8.06 -39.54 -10.60
N ILE A 450 -8.41 -38.31 -11.01
CA ILE A 450 -7.49 -37.38 -11.69
C ILE A 450 -6.37 -36.96 -10.74
N LEU A 451 -6.70 -36.61 -9.49
CA LEU A 451 -5.72 -36.19 -8.49
C LEU A 451 -4.76 -37.31 -8.11
N VAL A 452 -5.25 -38.52 -7.95
CA VAL A 452 -4.44 -39.70 -7.66
C VAL A 452 -3.54 -40.07 -8.86
N ALA A 453 -4.06 -39.97 -10.07
CA ALA A 453 -3.28 -40.22 -11.28
C ALA A 453 -2.15 -39.20 -11.47
N ALA A 454 -2.41 -37.91 -11.18
CA ALA A 454 -1.40 -36.85 -11.21
C ALA A 454 -0.33 -37.08 -10.13
N GLU A 455 -0.73 -37.40 -8.90
CA GLU A 455 0.19 -37.74 -7.81
C GLU A 455 1.11 -38.91 -8.17
N ARG A 456 0.53 -39.97 -8.78
CA ARG A 456 1.32 -41.13 -9.21
C ARG A 456 2.39 -40.75 -10.21
N ARG A 457 2.03 -39.98 -11.24
CA ARG A 457 3.00 -39.50 -12.28
C ARG A 457 4.11 -38.68 -11.62
N GLU A 458 3.75 -37.84 -10.66
CA GLU A 458 4.74 -37.04 -9.96
C GLU A 458 5.66 -37.88 -9.08
N CYS A 459 5.14 -38.89 -8.37
CA CYS A 459 5.95 -39.83 -7.61
C CYS A 459 7.01 -40.53 -8.50
N ASP A 460 6.59 -40.98 -9.69
CA ASP A 460 7.49 -41.63 -10.66
C ASP A 460 8.56 -40.64 -11.16
N ARG A 461 8.18 -39.36 -11.41
CA ARG A 461 9.12 -38.32 -11.85
C ARG A 461 10.12 -37.95 -10.74
N LEU A 462 9.67 -37.78 -9.52
CA LEU A 462 10.54 -37.48 -8.37
C LEU A 462 11.56 -38.60 -8.15
N LEU A 463 11.12 -39.84 -8.22
CA LEU A 463 12.02 -41.00 -8.10
C LEU A 463 13.13 -41.00 -9.21
N ASP A 464 12.77 -40.63 -10.44
CA ASP A 464 13.73 -40.50 -11.54
C ASP A 464 14.71 -39.35 -11.32
N ILE A 465 14.25 -38.21 -10.81
CA ILE A 465 15.10 -37.07 -10.42
C ILE A 465 16.07 -37.49 -9.31
N TYR A 466 15.59 -38.15 -8.25
CA TYR A 466 16.45 -38.62 -7.18
C TYR A 466 17.50 -39.61 -7.69
N ARG A 467 17.11 -40.56 -8.55
CA ARG A 467 18.03 -41.52 -9.17
C ARG A 467 19.15 -40.82 -9.96
N LYS A 468 18.82 -39.81 -10.74
CA LYS A 468 19.78 -39.09 -11.60
C LYS A 468 20.70 -38.14 -10.82
N THR A 469 20.23 -37.62 -9.65
CA THR A 469 20.93 -36.58 -8.92
C THR A 469 21.54 -37.04 -7.61
N LEU A 470 21.34 -38.31 -7.23
CA LEU A 470 21.87 -38.90 -6.00
C LEU A 470 23.41 -38.85 -5.99
N THR A 471 23.98 -38.25 -4.95
CA THR A 471 25.42 -38.16 -4.76
C THR A 471 25.76 -38.17 -3.26
N PHE A 472 26.99 -38.55 -2.92
CA PHE A 472 27.47 -38.46 -1.54
C PHE A 472 27.88 -37.01 -1.22
N SER A 473 27.40 -36.48 -0.11
CA SER A 473 27.73 -35.15 0.40
C SER A 473 28.49 -35.28 1.72
N SER A 474 29.49 -34.43 1.87
CA SER A 474 30.23 -34.32 3.14
C SER A 474 29.32 -33.83 4.27
N ALA A 475 29.77 -33.98 5.52
CA ALA A 475 29.05 -33.46 6.68
C ALA A 475 28.82 -31.94 6.60
N GLU A 476 29.81 -31.20 6.09
CA GLU A 476 29.73 -29.74 5.92
C GLU A 476 28.67 -29.35 4.87
N GLU A 477 28.68 -30.00 3.71
CA GLU A 477 27.68 -29.76 2.63
C GLU A 477 26.29 -30.15 3.11
N HIS A 478 26.14 -31.26 3.81
CA HIS A 478 24.86 -31.71 4.34
C HIS A 478 24.32 -30.72 5.39
N ALA A 479 25.17 -30.20 6.27
CA ALA A 479 24.78 -29.23 7.28
C ALA A 479 24.24 -27.91 6.70
N GLN A 480 24.67 -27.54 5.49
CA GLN A 480 24.23 -26.34 4.79
C GLN A 480 22.93 -26.56 3.98
N ALA A 481 22.40 -27.78 3.91
CA ALA A 481 21.19 -28.05 3.14
C ALA A 481 19.96 -27.27 3.67
N PRO A 482 19.24 -26.50 2.83
CA PRO A 482 18.14 -25.65 3.26
C PRO A 482 17.00 -26.40 3.99
N VAL A 483 16.81 -27.67 3.73
CA VAL A 483 15.77 -28.50 4.36
C VAL A 483 15.88 -28.55 5.88
N HIS A 484 17.09 -28.40 6.46
CA HIS A 484 17.28 -28.38 7.91
C HIS A 484 16.63 -27.19 8.61
N GLN A 485 16.39 -26.08 7.86
CA GLN A 485 15.63 -24.94 8.35
C GLN A 485 14.16 -25.28 8.64
N LEU A 486 13.62 -26.34 8.01
CA LEU A 486 12.24 -26.77 8.19
C LEU A 486 12.05 -27.69 9.42
N PHE A 487 13.13 -28.32 9.88
CA PHE A 487 13.09 -29.33 10.96
C PHE A 487 14.05 -28.98 12.12
N TRP A 488 15.32 -29.29 12.01
CA TRP A 488 16.29 -29.16 13.10
C TRP A 488 16.46 -27.72 13.59
N HIS A 489 16.56 -26.76 12.67
CA HIS A 489 16.68 -25.33 13.07
C HIS A 489 15.40 -24.79 13.72
N ARG A 490 14.22 -25.32 13.41
CA ARG A 490 12.98 -24.97 14.11
C ARG A 490 12.93 -25.55 15.52
N LEU A 491 13.52 -26.72 15.74
CA LEU A 491 13.64 -27.34 17.08
C LEU A 491 14.62 -26.56 17.97
N THR A 492 15.80 -26.19 17.43
CA THR A 492 16.94 -25.67 18.21
C THR A 492 17.09 -24.15 18.11
N GLY A 493 16.55 -23.50 17.08
CA GLY A 493 16.70 -22.08 16.78
C GLY A 493 15.63 -21.18 17.42
N GLY A 494 15.00 -21.59 18.53
CA GLY A 494 14.11 -20.74 19.32
C GLY A 494 12.62 -20.80 18.92
N ARG A 495 12.22 -21.45 17.81
CA ARG A 495 10.79 -21.55 17.45
C ARG A 495 10.01 -22.42 18.43
N LEU A 496 10.54 -23.59 18.81
CA LEU A 496 9.97 -24.45 19.86
C LEU A 496 9.78 -23.65 21.15
N GLN A 497 10.83 -22.94 21.56
CA GLN A 497 10.83 -22.11 22.76
C GLN A 497 9.77 -21.00 22.65
N SER A 498 9.75 -20.25 21.57
CA SER A 498 8.79 -19.13 21.40
C SER A 498 7.33 -19.59 21.35
N PHE A 499 7.07 -20.80 20.86
CA PHE A 499 5.72 -21.35 20.75
C PHE A 499 5.20 -21.91 22.05
N TYR A 500 6.07 -22.56 22.85
CA TYR A 500 5.62 -23.45 23.92
C TYR A 500 6.23 -23.21 25.30
N GLU A 501 7.48 -22.74 25.42
CA GLU A 501 8.17 -22.63 26.71
C GLU A 501 7.43 -21.68 27.66
N GLY A 502 7.21 -22.14 28.89
CA GLY A 502 6.53 -21.42 29.96
C GLY A 502 5.05 -21.13 29.69
N LYS A 503 4.45 -21.76 28.67
CA LYS A 503 3.04 -21.56 28.31
C LYS A 503 2.15 -22.66 28.84
N VAL A 504 0.85 -22.38 28.91
CA VAL A 504 -0.21 -23.30 29.34
C VAL A 504 -0.94 -23.82 28.09
N VAL A 505 -1.06 -25.16 28.01
CA VAL A 505 -1.91 -25.83 27.05
C VAL A 505 -3.34 -25.80 27.58
N PRO A 506 -4.27 -25.10 26.87
CA PRO A 506 -5.65 -25.01 27.38
C PRO A 506 -6.37 -26.35 27.23
N LEU A 507 -7.13 -26.76 28.25
CA LEU A 507 -8.01 -27.90 28.13
C LEU A 507 -9.35 -27.55 27.47
N PRO A 508 -10.02 -28.49 26.80
CA PRO A 508 -11.34 -28.27 26.23
C PRO A 508 -12.35 -27.82 27.30
N GLU A 509 -13.40 -27.11 26.88
CA GLU A 509 -14.47 -26.64 27.77
C GLU A 509 -15.11 -27.81 28.53
N GLY A 510 -15.40 -27.61 29.84
CA GLY A 510 -15.96 -28.65 30.71
C GLY A 510 -14.91 -29.52 31.42
N SER A 511 -13.62 -29.28 31.18
CA SER A 511 -12.54 -29.98 31.90
C SER A 511 -12.41 -29.49 33.33
N ALA A 512 -11.88 -30.35 34.24
CA ALA A 512 -11.72 -30.05 35.66
C ALA A 512 -10.66 -28.96 35.97
N SER A 513 -9.76 -28.67 35.02
CA SER A 513 -8.70 -27.64 35.08
C SER A 513 -8.72 -26.79 33.82
N PRO A 514 -8.34 -25.51 33.87
CA PRO A 514 -8.28 -24.63 32.70
C PRO A 514 -7.16 -25.03 31.71
N GLY A 515 -6.13 -25.75 32.16
CA GLY A 515 -5.00 -26.15 31.33
C GLY A 515 -3.91 -26.84 32.11
N ILE A 516 -2.85 -27.21 31.41
CA ILE A 516 -1.62 -27.82 31.97
C ILE A 516 -0.40 -27.04 31.43
N ALA A 517 0.63 -26.81 32.25
CA ALA A 517 1.88 -26.23 31.77
C ALA A 517 2.50 -27.16 30.71
N PHE A 518 3.00 -26.55 29.60
CA PHE A 518 3.61 -27.35 28.54
C PHE A 518 4.82 -28.16 29.05
N ASP A 519 5.61 -27.54 29.93
CA ASP A 519 6.78 -28.19 30.54
C ASP A 519 6.42 -29.42 31.38
N ASP A 520 5.28 -29.40 32.06
CA ASP A 520 4.77 -30.56 32.78
C ASP A 520 4.28 -31.63 31.80
N LEU A 521 3.60 -31.24 30.73
CA LEU A 521 3.07 -32.13 29.69
C LEU A 521 4.17 -32.97 29.00
N LEU A 522 5.40 -32.46 28.92
CA LEU A 522 6.54 -33.18 28.32
C LEU A 522 6.79 -34.55 28.92
N GLN A 523 6.37 -34.77 30.17
CA GLN A 523 6.62 -36.03 30.91
C GLN A 523 5.41 -36.98 30.93
N TYR A 524 4.29 -36.57 30.30
CA TYR A 524 3.08 -37.39 30.28
C TYR A 524 3.18 -38.46 29.19
N GLN A 525 2.72 -39.69 29.53
CA GLN A 525 2.49 -40.78 28.59
C GLN A 525 1.16 -40.57 27.87
N TRP A 526 0.98 -41.18 26.72
CA TRP A 526 -0.19 -40.95 25.90
C TRP A 526 -0.99 -42.23 25.63
N ILE A 527 -2.31 -42.13 25.77
CA ILE A 527 -3.29 -43.11 25.31
C ILE A 527 -4.17 -42.36 24.28
N ILE A 528 -4.15 -42.79 23.02
CA ILE A 528 -4.87 -42.15 21.95
C ILE A 528 -5.88 -43.12 21.35
N ASN A 529 -7.17 -42.78 21.40
CA ASN A 529 -8.27 -43.64 20.95
C ASN A 529 -8.21 -45.07 21.52
N GLY A 530 -7.86 -45.18 22.84
CA GLY A 530 -7.74 -46.42 23.56
C GLY A 530 -6.44 -47.18 23.36
N GLU A 531 -5.53 -46.74 22.52
CA GLU A 531 -4.23 -47.35 22.28
C GLU A 531 -3.13 -46.63 23.06
N GLU A 532 -2.42 -47.36 23.91
CA GLU A 532 -1.30 -46.82 24.69
C GLU A 532 -0.05 -46.72 23.82
N VAL A 533 0.56 -45.52 23.80
CA VAL A 533 1.86 -45.33 23.15
C VAL A 533 2.97 -45.84 24.08
N THR A 534 3.63 -46.89 23.66
CA THR A 534 4.64 -47.59 24.46
C THR A 534 6.03 -47.46 23.89
N GLY A 535 7.09 -47.68 24.72
CA GLY A 535 8.51 -47.66 24.29
C GLY A 535 9.24 -46.37 24.66
N ASP A 536 10.44 -46.20 24.06
CA ASP A 536 11.37 -45.09 24.38
C ASP A 536 10.96 -43.72 23.86
N MET A 537 9.83 -43.63 23.16
CA MET A 537 9.27 -42.39 22.58
C MET A 537 7.79 -42.20 22.95
N SER A 538 7.43 -42.62 24.17
CA SER A 538 6.05 -42.56 24.64
C SER A 538 5.63 -41.18 25.19
N THR A 539 6.57 -40.29 25.42
CA THR A 539 6.29 -38.92 25.87
C THR A 539 6.74 -37.86 24.85
N LEU A 540 6.11 -36.69 24.92
CA LEU A 540 6.46 -35.56 24.05
C LEU A 540 7.91 -35.09 24.26
N GLY A 541 8.40 -35.09 25.52
CA GLY A 541 9.77 -34.72 25.86
C GLY A 541 10.80 -35.67 25.22
N GLN A 542 10.58 -36.99 25.33
CA GLN A 542 11.44 -38.01 24.70
C GLN A 542 11.49 -37.84 23.17
N LEU A 543 10.35 -37.57 22.53
CA LEU A 543 10.28 -37.31 21.09
C LEU A 543 11.07 -36.08 20.69
N ILE A 544 10.93 -34.95 21.40
CA ILE A 544 11.65 -33.70 21.13
C ILE A 544 13.16 -33.91 21.30
N GLU A 545 13.60 -34.49 22.42
CA GLU A 545 15.02 -34.78 22.68
C GLU A 545 15.62 -35.70 21.58
N ARG A 546 14.86 -36.75 21.24
CA ARG A 546 15.28 -37.68 20.21
C ARG A 546 15.36 -37.04 18.83
N ALA A 547 14.40 -36.17 18.48
CA ALA A 547 14.40 -35.42 17.23
C ALA A 547 15.60 -34.46 17.12
N MET A 548 15.98 -33.79 18.21
CA MET A 548 17.17 -32.93 18.23
C MET A 548 18.46 -33.70 17.92
N LEU A 549 18.55 -34.95 18.42
CA LEU A 549 19.74 -35.80 18.17
C LEU A 549 19.74 -36.41 16.75
N VAL A 550 18.59 -36.94 16.31
CA VAL A 550 18.49 -37.69 15.05
C VAL A 550 18.53 -36.78 13.83
N LEU A 551 17.97 -35.57 13.96
CA LEU A 551 17.91 -34.58 12.85
C LEU A 551 19.11 -33.63 12.83
N GLU A 552 20.06 -33.73 13.77
CA GLU A 552 21.28 -32.95 13.77
C GLU A 552 22.08 -33.23 12.49
N PRO A 553 22.37 -32.21 11.66
CA PRO A 553 23.01 -32.39 10.36
C PRO A 553 24.54 -32.50 10.47
N SER A 554 25.02 -33.30 11.40
CA SER A 554 26.45 -33.41 11.71
C SER A 554 27.18 -34.54 10.96
N GLN A 555 26.45 -35.33 10.16
CA GLN A 555 26.99 -36.50 9.46
C GLN A 555 26.97 -36.33 7.94
N ALA A 556 27.97 -36.92 7.26
CA ALA A 556 27.94 -37.06 5.81
C ALA A 556 26.81 -37.99 5.37
N MET A 557 26.11 -37.65 4.29
CA MET A 557 24.94 -38.37 3.83
C MET A 557 24.79 -38.35 2.30
N TYR A 558 24.09 -39.33 1.75
CA TYR A 558 23.68 -39.24 0.35
C TYR A 558 22.54 -38.21 0.20
N THR A 559 22.70 -37.31 -0.77
CA THR A 559 21.76 -36.24 -1.09
C THR A 559 21.34 -36.29 -2.55
N ALA A 560 20.15 -35.83 -2.83
CA ALA A 560 19.64 -35.61 -4.18
C ALA A 560 19.10 -34.18 -4.29
N ILE A 561 18.82 -33.72 -5.50
CA ILE A 561 18.19 -32.42 -5.73
C ILE A 561 16.71 -32.53 -5.37
N GLY A 562 16.26 -31.66 -4.45
CA GLY A 562 14.90 -31.62 -3.97
C GLY A 562 14.36 -30.19 -3.81
N HIS A 563 13.04 -30.06 -3.80
CA HIS A 563 12.33 -28.80 -3.61
C HIS A 563 12.35 -28.32 -2.16
N GLY A 564 12.41 -29.26 -1.20
CA GLY A 564 12.41 -29.01 0.24
C GLY A 564 11.03 -28.73 0.84
N ASP A 565 10.13 -28.03 0.16
CA ASP A 565 8.78 -27.67 0.66
C ASP A 565 7.69 -27.90 -0.42
N ALA A 566 7.70 -29.07 -1.08
CA ALA A 566 6.83 -29.45 -2.20
C ALA A 566 5.40 -29.83 -1.76
N HIS A 567 4.80 -29.11 -0.82
CA HIS A 567 3.41 -29.38 -0.45
C HIS A 567 2.42 -28.80 -1.47
N PHE A 568 1.18 -29.28 -1.48
CA PHE A 568 0.15 -28.92 -2.46
C PHE A 568 -0.14 -27.42 -2.56
N GLY A 569 0.15 -26.63 -1.52
CA GLY A 569 0.07 -25.17 -1.58
C GLY A 569 1.14 -24.51 -2.46
N ASN A 570 2.17 -25.26 -2.90
CA ASN A 570 3.26 -24.81 -3.76
C ASN A 570 3.25 -25.54 -5.12
N VAL A 571 2.08 -26.06 -5.53
CA VAL A 571 1.92 -26.86 -6.76
C VAL A 571 0.65 -26.44 -7.51
N PHE A 572 0.78 -26.09 -8.78
CA PHE A 572 -0.34 -26.00 -9.72
C PHE A 572 -0.58 -27.36 -10.39
N LEU A 573 -1.84 -27.66 -10.71
CA LEU A 573 -2.21 -28.81 -11.54
C LEU A 573 -2.41 -28.38 -12.98
N GLU A 574 -1.36 -28.44 -13.77
CA GLU A 574 -1.36 -28.07 -15.18
C GLU A 574 -2.13 -29.09 -16.01
N GLN A 575 -3.14 -28.62 -16.78
CA GLN A 575 -3.97 -29.43 -17.67
C GLN A 575 -4.61 -30.66 -17.00
N GLN A 576 -4.84 -30.62 -15.70
CA GLN A 576 -5.34 -31.74 -14.88
C GLN A 576 -4.43 -32.99 -14.89
N GLU A 577 -3.17 -32.82 -15.22
CA GLU A 577 -2.27 -33.96 -15.44
C GLU A 577 -0.92 -33.81 -14.75
N TRP A 578 -0.30 -32.64 -14.84
CA TRP A 578 1.08 -32.43 -14.46
C TRP A 578 1.22 -31.47 -13.29
N TYR A 579 2.12 -31.78 -12.34
CA TYR A 579 2.51 -30.84 -11.31
C TYR A 579 3.45 -29.79 -11.88
N ARG A 580 3.14 -28.50 -11.63
CA ARG A 580 4.03 -27.37 -11.84
C ARG A 580 4.31 -26.70 -10.52
N TYR A 581 5.55 -26.77 -10.08
CA TYR A 581 5.99 -26.24 -8.79
C TYR A 581 6.21 -24.74 -8.84
N PHE A 582 6.11 -24.10 -7.66
CA PHE A 582 6.48 -22.72 -7.43
C PHE A 582 7.02 -22.57 -6.01
N ASP A 583 7.55 -21.37 -5.65
CA ASP A 583 8.14 -21.07 -4.34
C ASP A 583 9.29 -22.01 -3.90
N PRO A 584 10.42 -22.03 -4.64
CA PRO A 584 11.55 -22.93 -4.39
C PRO A 584 12.48 -22.46 -3.26
N ALA A 585 11.94 -21.76 -2.23
CA ALA A 585 12.75 -21.13 -1.18
C ALA A 585 13.68 -22.10 -0.41
N PHE A 586 13.32 -23.38 -0.35
CA PHE A 586 14.09 -24.43 0.33
C PHE A 586 14.72 -25.44 -0.61
N ALA A 587 14.79 -25.09 -1.91
CA ALA A 587 15.39 -26.01 -2.87
C ALA A 587 16.90 -26.16 -2.62
N GLY A 588 17.38 -27.36 -2.84
CA GLY A 588 18.79 -27.66 -2.61
C GLY A 588 19.12 -29.13 -2.78
N ARG A 589 20.32 -29.51 -2.31
CA ARG A 589 20.68 -30.91 -2.15
C ARG A 589 20.32 -31.37 -0.76
N HIS A 590 19.39 -32.30 -0.67
CA HIS A 590 18.86 -32.84 0.60
C HIS A 590 18.98 -34.36 0.62
N THR A 591 18.99 -34.96 1.79
CA THR A 591 18.65 -36.38 1.85
C THR A 591 17.20 -36.55 1.34
N PRO A 592 16.94 -37.45 0.36
CA PRO A 592 15.60 -37.67 -0.15
C PRO A 592 14.58 -38.03 0.94
N LEU A 593 15.04 -38.60 2.05
CA LEU A 593 14.19 -38.92 3.20
C LEU A 593 13.55 -37.68 3.85
N LEU A 594 14.27 -36.55 3.91
CA LEU A 594 13.74 -35.30 4.46
C LEU A 594 12.94 -34.51 3.42
N ASP A 595 13.33 -34.57 2.15
CA ASP A 595 12.66 -33.82 1.08
C ASP A 595 11.18 -34.22 0.93
N ILE A 596 10.88 -35.52 1.09
CA ILE A 596 9.51 -36.02 0.99
C ILE A 596 8.63 -35.81 2.23
N VAL A 597 9.20 -35.43 3.37
CA VAL A 597 8.44 -35.34 4.65
C VAL A 597 7.34 -34.31 4.61
N LYS A 598 7.65 -33.09 4.12
CA LYS A 598 6.66 -32.01 4.05
C LYS A 598 5.46 -32.38 3.18
N PRO A 599 5.65 -32.86 1.93
CA PRO A 599 4.51 -33.32 1.13
C PRO A 599 3.78 -34.53 1.73
N PHE A 600 4.44 -35.44 2.43
CA PHE A 600 3.74 -36.51 3.16
C PHE A 600 2.82 -35.97 4.24
N PHE A 601 3.29 -35.06 5.09
CA PHE A 601 2.46 -34.55 6.17
C PHE A 601 1.40 -33.57 5.68
N HIS A 602 1.82 -32.53 4.94
CA HIS A 602 0.93 -31.41 4.59
C HIS A 602 -0.14 -31.79 3.57
N ASN A 603 0.17 -32.71 2.64
CA ASN A 603 -0.80 -33.14 1.63
C ASN A 603 -1.81 -34.16 2.17
N VAL A 604 -1.49 -34.85 3.28
CA VAL A 604 -2.29 -35.95 3.79
C VAL A 604 -2.93 -35.58 5.15
N TYR A 605 -2.13 -35.21 6.15
CA TYR A 605 -2.56 -35.15 7.54
C TYR A 605 -2.96 -33.75 8.03
N ALA A 606 -2.57 -32.67 7.35
CA ALA A 606 -2.54 -31.32 7.92
C ALA A 606 -3.85 -30.52 7.78
N MET A 607 -4.97 -31.10 7.35
CA MET A 607 -6.21 -30.34 7.09
C MET A 607 -6.79 -29.69 8.34
N TRP A 608 -6.70 -30.34 9.48
CA TRP A 608 -7.06 -29.75 10.78
C TRP A 608 -6.27 -28.49 11.11
N MET A 609 -5.06 -28.37 10.59
CA MET A 609 -4.16 -27.23 10.78
C MET A 609 -4.59 -26.02 9.94
N TYR A 610 -5.04 -26.25 8.71
CA TYR A 610 -5.44 -25.21 7.76
C TYR A 610 -6.91 -24.77 7.94
N PHE A 611 -7.80 -25.70 8.27
CA PHE A 611 -9.24 -25.50 8.41
C PHE A 611 -9.71 -25.72 9.86
N SER A 612 -8.95 -25.16 10.80
CA SER A 612 -9.09 -25.46 12.24
C SER A 612 -10.49 -25.19 12.79
N HIS A 613 -11.14 -24.08 12.42
CA HIS A 613 -12.49 -23.76 12.91
C HIS A 613 -13.56 -24.66 12.29
N GLU A 614 -13.42 -25.00 11.01
CA GLU A 614 -14.35 -25.88 10.31
C GLU A 614 -14.26 -27.32 10.86
N ILE A 615 -13.03 -27.83 10.99
CA ILE A 615 -12.81 -29.17 11.56
C ILE A 615 -13.32 -29.24 13.02
N ALA A 616 -13.08 -28.20 13.82
CA ALA A 616 -13.51 -28.15 15.20
C ALA A 616 -15.03 -28.25 15.37
N GLN A 617 -15.84 -27.82 14.38
CA GLN A 617 -17.30 -27.92 14.44
C GLN A 617 -17.81 -29.38 14.47
N ASN A 618 -17.09 -30.27 13.81
CA ASN A 618 -17.46 -31.69 13.70
C ASN A 618 -16.52 -32.62 14.49
N LEU A 619 -15.58 -32.03 15.21
CA LEU A 619 -14.59 -32.78 16.01
C LEU A 619 -15.19 -33.13 17.38
N GLU A 620 -15.47 -34.38 17.61
CA GLU A 620 -15.71 -34.93 18.95
C GLU A 620 -14.35 -35.29 19.55
N LEU A 621 -13.94 -34.58 20.61
CA LEU A 621 -12.65 -34.80 21.26
C LEU A 621 -12.80 -34.65 22.75
N SER A 622 -12.28 -35.64 23.48
CA SER A 622 -12.16 -35.65 24.93
C SER A 622 -10.70 -35.75 25.36
N VAL A 623 -10.34 -35.06 26.43
CA VAL A 623 -9.01 -35.13 27.06
C VAL A 623 -9.15 -35.33 28.56
N VAL A 624 -8.50 -36.35 29.07
CA VAL A 624 -8.42 -36.62 30.50
C VAL A 624 -6.95 -36.73 30.93
N LEU A 625 -6.57 -35.91 31.91
CA LEU A 625 -5.24 -35.95 32.54
C LEU A 625 -5.35 -36.74 33.84
N ARG A 626 -4.68 -37.88 33.90
CA ARG A 626 -4.72 -38.75 35.08
C ARG A 626 -3.40 -39.52 35.26
N ASP A 627 -2.86 -39.51 36.44
CA ASP A 627 -1.69 -40.34 36.84
C ASP A 627 -0.48 -40.19 35.89
N LYS A 628 -0.23 -38.97 35.39
CA LYS A 628 0.74 -38.65 34.33
C LYS A 628 0.45 -39.28 32.96
N TYR A 629 -0.80 -39.60 32.69
CA TYR A 629 -1.28 -39.97 31.37
C TYR A 629 -2.13 -38.84 30.76
N VAL A 630 -1.95 -38.60 29.46
CA VAL A 630 -2.90 -37.93 28.59
C VAL A 630 -3.74 -39.04 27.94
N ILE A 631 -5.00 -39.07 28.27
CA ILE A 631 -5.97 -39.95 27.60
C ILE A 631 -6.78 -39.08 26.68
N ILE A 632 -6.65 -39.28 25.39
CA ILE A 632 -7.31 -38.48 24.35
C ILE A 632 -8.08 -39.41 23.40
N ASP A 633 -9.37 -39.14 23.26
CA ASP A 633 -10.21 -39.81 22.28
C ASP A 633 -10.77 -38.79 21.29
N HIS A 634 -10.72 -39.09 20.00
CA HIS A 634 -11.24 -38.23 18.94
C HIS A 634 -11.74 -39.03 17.74
N ASN A 635 -12.73 -38.45 17.03
CA ASN A 635 -13.31 -39.02 15.81
C ASN A 635 -12.62 -38.56 14.50
N TYR A 636 -11.52 -37.82 14.58
CA TYR A 636 -10.82 -37.34 13.39
C TYR A 636 -10.23 -38.49 12.58
N THR A 637 -10.62 -38.57 11.30
CA THR A 637 -10.14 -39.56 10.34
C THR A 637 -9.75 -38.91 9.05
N LEU A 638 -8.85 -39.53 8.29
CA LEU A 638 -8.46 -39.02 6.97
C LEU A 638 -9.59 -39.18 5.96
N PRO A 639 -9.96 -38.16 5.19
CA PRO A 639 -10.86 -38.24 4.04
C PRO A 639 -10.36 -39.26 3.00
N SER A 640 -11.27 -39.83 2.21
CA SER A 640 -10.95 -40.85 1.20
C SER A 640 -9.84 -40.44 0.26
N VAL A 641 -9.96 -39.26 -0.33
CA VAL A 641 -8.98 -38.71 -1.27
C VAL A 641 -7.59 -38.56 -0.65
N ARG A 642 -7.51 -38.14 0.65
CA ARG A 642 -6.23 -38.04 1.37
C ARG A 642 -5.60 -39.38 1.64
N ARG A 643 -6.42 -40.39 1.90
CA ARG A 643 -5.98 -41.78 2.08
C ARG A 643 -5.45 -42.33 0.77
N ALA A 644 -6.15 -42.11 -0.34
CA ALA A 644 -5.70 -42.56 -1.64
C ALA A 644 -4.36 -41.89 -2.06
N ILE A 645 -4.17 -40.60 -1.74
CA ILE A 645 -2.88 -39.92 -1.92
C ILE A 645 -1.78 -40.54 -1.04
N LEU A 646 -2.07 -40.86 0.22
CA LEU A 646 -1.10 -41.52 1.10
C LEU A 646 -0.66 -42.89 0.55
N GLU A 647 -1.61 -43.70 0.14
CA GLU A 647 -1.34 -45.00 -0.48
C GLU A 647 -0.48 -44.86 -1.75
N THR A 648 -0.82 -43.89 -2.61
CA THR A 648 -0.06 -43.60 -3.81
C THR A 648 1.40 -43.20 -3.49
N LYS A 649 1.57 -42.30 -2.50
CA LYS A 649 2.93 -41.89 -2.06
C LYS A 649 3.71 -43.06 -1.46
N GLN A 650 3.07 -43.93 -0.71
CA GLN A 650 3.74 -45.11 -0.14
C GLN A 650 4.16 -46.10 -1.23
N GLU A 651 3.29 -46.39 -2.19
CA GLU A 651 3.53 -47.40 -3.23
C GLU A 651 4.46 -46.91 -4.34
N HIS A 652 4.28 -45.67 -4.81
CA HIS A 652 4.97 -45.13 -5.97
C HIS A 652 6.18 -44.24 -5.65
N LEU A 653 6.33 -43.78 -4.40
CA LEU A 653 7.49 -42.98 -4.02
C LEU A 653 8.28 -43.63 -2.87
N LEU A 654 7.69 -43.82 -1.70
CA LEU A 654 8.45 -44.24 -0.50
C LEU A 654 9.09 -45.63 -0.68
N ARG A 655 8.30 -46.67 -1.01
CA ARG A 655 8.85 -48.03 -1.21
C ARG A 655 9.91 -48.10 -2.31
N PRO A 656 9.70 -47.53 -3.52
CA PRO A 656 10.72 -47.51 -4.58
C PRO A 656 11.96 -46.69 -4.18
N LEU A 657 11.79 -45.55 -3.45
CA LEU A 657 12.91 -44.74 -2.97
C LEU A 657 13.78 -45.52 -1.99
N LEU A 658 13.17 -46.21 -1.03
CA LEU A 658 13.92 -47.06 -0.09
C LEU A 658 14.64 -48.19 -0.81
N ALA A 659 14.05 -48.78 -1.84
CA ALA A 659 14.71 -49.77 -2.68
C ALA A 659 15.92 -49.18 -3.43
N LEU A 660 15.76 -48.00 -4.05
CA LEU A 660 16.83 -47.29 -4.71
C LEU A 660 17.98 -46.96 -3.74
N LEU A 661 17.69 -46.42 -2.58
CA LEU A 661 18.72 -46.10 -1.57
C LEU A 661 19.44 -47.32 -1.04
N ARG A 662 18.75 -48.47 -0.88
CA ARG A 662 19.41 -49.75 -0.50
C ARG A 662 20.34 -50.24 -1.61
N GLU A 663 19.89 -50.22 -2.86
CA GLU A 663 20.69 -50.62 -4.03
C GLU A 663 21.99 -49.82 -4.16
N GLN A 664 21.90 -48.53 -3.90
CA GLN A 664 23.02 -47.58 -3.92
C GLN A 664 23.86 -47.55 -2.66
N GLN A 665 23.55 -48.38 -1.63
CA GLN A 665 24.16 -48.39 -0.30
C GLN A 665 24.08 -47.01 0.39
N ALA A 666 23.03 -46.27 0.09
CA ALA A 666 22.80 -44.89 0.52
C ALA A 666 21.73 -44.77 1.64
N LEU A 667 21.08 -45.89 2.02
CA LEU A 667 20.04 -45.91 3.05
C LEU A 667 20.66 -45.98 4.45
N PRO A 668 20.48 -44.95 5.31
CA PRO A 668 20.96 -45.03 6.69
C PRO A 668 20.19 -46.09 7.46
N GLU A 669 20.83 -46.74 8.43
CA GLU A 669 20.18 -47.76 9.26
C GLU A 669 18.97 -47.23 10.01
N ASN A 670 19.05 -45.99 10.50
CA ASN A 670 18.00 -45.29 11.24
C ASN A 670 17.05 -44.48 10.33
N TRP A 671 16.93 -44.80 9.04
CA TRP A 671 16.11 -44.06 8.05
C TRP A 671 14.66 -43.86 8.53
N SER A 672 14.04 -44.84 9.13
CA SER A 672 12.66 -44.75 9.62
C SER A 672 12.52 -43.75 10.77
N GLU A 673 13.52 -43.67 11.63
CA GLU A 673 13.56 -42.76 12.74
C GLU A 673 13.77 -41.31 12.26
N ILE A 674 14.68 -41.08 11.27
CA ILE A 674 14.87 -39.78 10.63
C ILE A 674 13.54 -39.24 10.09
N MET A 675 12.81 -40.07 9.35
CA MET A 675 11.52 -39.65 8.77
C MET A 675 10.47 -39.36 9.84
N ARG A 676 10.33 -40.21 10.86
CA ARG A 676 9.36 -40.02 11.95
C ARG A 676 9.63 -38.77 12.76
N MET A 677 10.89 -38.51 13.11
CA MET A 677 11.28 -37.31 13.85
C MET A 677 11.02 -36.02 13.01
N ALA A 678 11.26 -36.08 11.71
CA ALA A 678 10.93 -34.96 10.82
C ALA A 678 9.41 -34.81 10.62
N LEU A 679 8.65 -35.91 10.51
CA LEU A 679 7.19 -35.88 10.43
C LEU A 679 6.55 -35.25 11.68
N MET A 680 7.04 -35.59 12.88
CA MET A 680 6.51 -35.01 14.13
C MET A 680 6.79 -33.52 14.26
N CYS A 681 7.89 -33.02 13.64
CA CYS A 681 8.18 -31.58 13.58
C CYS A 681 7.11 -30.81 12.81
N CYS A 682 6.44 -31.42 11.83
CA CYS A 682 5.44 -30.74 11.01
C CYS A 682 4.24 -30.22 11.84
N PRO A 683 3.49 -31.03 12.59
CA PRO A 683 2.41 -30.54 13.46
C PRO A 683 2.92 -29.64 14.59
N LEU A 684 4.10 -29.93 15.15
CA LEU A 684 4.64 -29.19 16.29
C LEU A 684 5.15 -27.81 15.95
N LEU A 685 5.82 -27.65 14.81
CA LEU A 685 6.63 -26.46 14.51
C LEU A 685 6.19 -25.67 13.26
N THR A 686 5.21 -26.14 12.50
CA THR A 686 4.70 -25.36 11.37
C THR A 686 3.86 -24.18 11.85
N ILE A 687 3.01 -24.39 12.85
CA ILE A 687 2.12 -23.39 13.45
C ILE A 687 2.26 -23.43 14.97
N ASN A 688 1.95 -22.30 15.63
CA ASN A 688 1.81 -22.30 17.09
C ASN A 688 0.47 -22.93 17.47
N LEU A 689 0.49 -24.15 18.02
CA LEU A 689 -0.72 -24.87 18.47
C LEU A 689 -1.45 -24.13 19.60
N LEU A 690 -0.73 -23.35 20.43
CA LEU A 690 -1.27 -22.64 21.59
C LEU A 690 -1.84 -21.26 21.27
N ASP A 691 -1.90 -20.87 20.00
CA ASP A 691 -2.51 -19.59 19.59
C ASP A 691 -4.05 -19.68 19.66
N ALA A 692 -4.60 -19.43 20.84
CA ALA A 692 -6.03 -19.50 21.12
C ALA A 692 -6.88 -18.49 20.30
N THR A 693 -6.26 -17.45 19.74
CA THR A 693 -6.96 -16.48 18.87
C THR A 693 -7.29 -17.07 17.49
N LYS A 694 -6.53 -18.07 17.08
CA LYS A 694 -6.65 -18.72 15.77
C LYS A 694 -7.16 -20.15 15.84
N ARG A 695 -7.15 -20.81 17.02
CA ARG A 695 -7.46 -22.23 17.14
C ARG A 695 -8.22 -22.54 18.42
N PRO A 696 -9.30 -23.32 18.34
CA PRO A 696 -9.97 -23.91 19.51
C PRO A 696 -9.04 -24.87 20.26
N ALA A 697 -9.25 -25.05 21.58
CA ALA A 697 -8.49 -25.98 22.39
C ALA A 697 -8.54 -27.43 21.86
N SER A 698 -9.67 -27.86 21.29
CA SER A 698 -9.81 -29.18 20.66
C SER A 698 -8.81 -29.40 19.52
N ILE A 699 -8.58 -28.39 18.70
CA ILE A 699 -7.59 -28.44 17.60
C ILE A 699 -6.15 -28.47 18.15
N CYS A 700 -5.89 -27.75 19.25
CA CYS A 700 -4.60 -27.83 19.93
C CYS A 700 -4.28 -29.27 20.36
N TRP A 701 -5.23 -29.93 21.04
CA TRP A 701 -5.06 -31.30 21.50
C TRP A 701 -5.03 -32.33 20.37
N LEU A 702 -5.83 -32.16 19.32
CA LEU A 702 -5.70 -32.95 18.10
C LEU A 702 -4.30 -32.80 17.50
N GLY A 703 -3.77 -31.57 17.44
CA GLY A 703 -2.42 -31.33 16.95
C GLY A 703 -1.34 -32.01 17.78
N LEU A 704 -1.43 -31.93 19.10
CA LEU A 704 -0.49 -32.62 20.01
C LEU A 704 -0.60 -34.13 19.86
N SER A 705 -1.80 -34.72 19.73
CA SER A 705 -1.96 -36.15 19.45
C SER A 705 -1.30 -36.55 18.12
N GLN A 706 -1.42 -35.70 17.09
CA GLN A 706 -0.75 -35.94 15.82
C GLN A 706 0.79 -35.87 15.93
N VAL A 707 1.36 -35.03 16.80
CA VAL A 707 2.81 -35.01 17.09
C VAL A 707 3.25 -36.40 17.60
N ILE A 708 2.54 -36.93 18.57
CA ILE A 708 2.82 -38.25 19.16
C ILE A 708 2.66 -39.37 18.13
N GLN A 709 1.57 -39.35 17.37
CA GLN A 709 1.30 -40.36 16.33
C GLN A 709 2.35 -40.32 15.20
N MET A 710 2.77 -39.13 14.73
CA MET A 710 3.79 -39.01 13.69
C MET A 710 5.16 -39.52 14.18
N GLY A 711 5.55 -39.18 15.42
CA GLY A 711 6.79 -39.69 16.03
C GLY A 711 6.84 -41.22 16.16
N ASN A 712 5.69 -41.89 16.25
CA ASN A 712 5.55 -43.32 16.39
C ASN A 712 4.94 -44.04 15.17
N LEU A 713 4.82 -43.34 14.03
CA LEU A 713 4.15 -43.82 12.83
C LEU A 713 4.86 -45.05 12.24
N SER A 714 4.11 -46.13 11.92
CA SER A 714 4.61 -47.17 11.04
C SER A 714 4.61 -46.72 9.58
N LEU A 715 5.78 -46.38 9.03
CA LEU A 715 5.93 -45.80 7.68
C LEU A 715 5.65 -46.80 6.56
N ILE A 716 5.89 -48.08 6.83
CA ILE A 716 5.60 -49.19 5.91
C ILE A 716 4.69 -50.11 6.69
N GLY A 717 3.45 -50.25 6.25
CA GLY A 717 2.53 -51.25 6.83
C GLY A 717 3.20 -52.62 6.87
N ALA A 718 3.00 -53.33 7.97
CA ALA A 718 3.56 -54.66 8.20
C ALA A 718 3.15 -55.66 7.10
#